data_b54b0f9308cede404180c9a34c175c0d
#
_entry.id   b54b0f9308cede404180c9a34c175c0d
#
_cell.length_a   1.000
_cell.length_b   1.000
_cell.length_c   1.000
_cell.angle_alpha   90.00
_cell.angle_beta   90.00
_cell.angle_gamma   90.00
#
_symmetry.space_group_name_H-M   'P 1'
#
loop_
_entity.id
_entity.type
_entity.pdbx_description
1 polymer ?
#
loop_
_entity_poly.entity_id
_entity_poly.type
_entity_poly.pdbx_seq_one_letter_code
_entity_poly.pdbx_strand_id
1 'polypeptide(L)'
;MTSNVLDLLSLAVADLGGAPRPGQQKMATAVAEAIKKEHHLAVQAGTGTGKSLAYLIPSIAAATDSEYPVIVSTATIALQRQLVERDLPRLAKALEPELPRPLEFAIQKGRGNYVCLNKVANAQTDSGVDEAEESLLDPSQLSATGAQVARLHEWAGETEDGDRDNLPQGVSDRAWRQVSVSSRECVGATRCPFGEQCFAERARARAADADVVVTNHALLAIDALVDAPVLPEHNTVIVDEAHELEDRITSVATAELSPTSIAVLAKRAAKLTVSGADVAGDELAEAGDRWTEALKAEAAASRSNDRFGTGIEGRWTSVPEGLQLPLAALRDAAWKTNRQVSGIPASEFANDSQKASERLAVIVATEELNDTCVRILNASRVGEGDGSEADERSGNNSGNNSGASEDAADLLGEDVVWYTADSGVRGPKHVVRVAPLSVADLLRQRLFGRNTVILTSATLALGGKFTSMLARWGLPKNTPTLDAGTPFDARSHGILYVARHLPPPGRDGASDESVDEAARLINAAGGRTLGLFSSRRAAEEMAENLRTVVPYDILLQGEDSMSTLVEKFRKDQSACLFGTLGLWQGVDVPGPSLSLVLIDRIPFPRPDDPLQQARQEAADQRGGSGFMEVAANHAALLMAQGAGRLLRSVDDRGVVAVLDQRLETKRYGAYIRRSMPDFWYTLKGDTVRGALRRLAAGS
;
A
#
# COMPACT_ATOMS: atom_id res chain seq x y z
N MET A 1 2.53 -33.07 -13.82
CA MET A 1 2.64 -31.93 -12.89
C MET A 1 2.02 -32.19 -11.49
N THR A 2 0.72 -32.51 -11.31
CA THR A 2 0.10 -32.55 -9.96
C THR A 2 0.70 -33.56 -8.98
N SER A 3 1.07 -34.78 -9.41
CA SER A 3 1.76 -35.77 -8.53
C SER A 3 3.17 -35.29 -8.10
N ASN A 4 3.86 -34.56 -8.96
CA ASN A 4 5.17 -34.02 -8.65
C ASN A 4 5.11 -32.86 -7.64
N VAL A 5 4.08 -31.98 -7.68
CA VAL A 5 3.97 -30.83 -6.76
C VAL A 5 3.80 -31.26 -5.29
N LEU A 6 3.02 -32.31 -5.02
CA LEU A 6 2.86 -32.82 -3.65
C LEU A 6 4.13 -33.49 -3.12
N ASP A 7 4.89 -34.15 -3.99
CA ASP A 7 6.19 -34.76 -3.64
C ASP A 7 7.21 -33.65 -3.32
N LEU A 8 7.32 -32.62 -4.15
CA LEU A 8 8.16 -31.45 -3.92
C LEU A 8 7.76 -30.73 -2.63
N LEU A 9 6.47 -30.57 -2.37
CA LEU A 9 5.98 -29.96 -1.13
C LEU A 9 6.37 -30.78 0.08
N SER A 10 6.23 -32.11 -0.01
CA SER A 10 6.59 -33.02 1.10
C SER A 10 8.08 -32.97 1.40
N LEU A 11 8.92 -32.95 0.36
CA LEU A 11 10.36 -32.80 0.47
C LEU A 11 10.75 -31.47 1.15
N ALA A 12 10.21 -30.36 0.65
CA ALA A 12 10.49 -29.04 1.20
C ALA A 12 10.03 -28.89 2.67
N VAL A 13 8.88 -29.44 3.01
CA VAL A 13 8.37 -29.40 4.40
C VAL A 13 9.18 -30.30 5.32
N ALA A 14 9.66 -31.44 4.85
CA ALA A 14 10.52 -32.34 5.61
C ALA A 14 11.88 -31.70 5.91
N ASP A 15 12.49 -31.01 4.94
CA ASP A 15 13.76 -30.25 5.14
C ASP A 15 13.59 -29.15 6.22
N LEU A 16 12.39 -28.58 6.35
CA LEU A 16 12.05 -27.62 7.41
C LEU A 16 11.72 -28.27 8.76
N GLY A 17 11.81 -29.59 8.89
CA GLY A 17 11.51 -30.34 10.11
C GLY A 17 10.01 -30.41 10.43
N GLY A 18 9.14 -30.24 9.45
CA GLY A 18 7.69 -30.24 9.59
C GLY A 18 7.00 -31.42 8.90
N ALA A 19 5.68 -31.40 8.92
CA ALA A 19 4.83 -32.29 8.13
C ALA A 19 3.83 -31.48 7.28
N PRO A 20 3.53 -31.89 6.04
CA PRO A 20 2.55 -31.20 5.19
C PRO A 20 1.17 -31.16 5.85
N ARG A 21 0.55 -30.00 5.78
CA ARG A 21 -0.79 -29.77 6.33
C ARG A 21 -1.85 -29.94 5.24
N PRO A 22 -3.04 -30.49 5.54
CA PRO A 22 -4.08 -30.72 4.52
C PRO A 22 -4.47 -29.47 3.73
N GLY A 23 -4.58 -28.30 4.40
CA GLY A 23 -4.87 -27.02 3.75
C GLY A 23 -3.74 -26.57 2.80
N GLN A 24 -2.49 -26.79 3.20
CA GLN A 24 -1.31 -26.50 2.39
C GLN A 24 -1.27 -27.34 1.11
N GLN A 25 -1.54 -28.66 1.24
CA GLN A 25 -1.60 -29.57 0.09
C GLN A 25 -2.73 -29.21 -0.88
N LYS A 26 -3.95 -28.89 -0.34
CA LYS A 26 -5.08 -28.44 -1.14
C LYS A 26 -4.74 -27.17 -1.92
N MET A 27 -4.11 -26.19 -1.27
CA MET A 27 -3.70 -24.94 -1.91
C MET A 27 -2.64 -25.18 -2.98
N ALA A 28 -1.58 -25.94 -2.70
CA ALA A 28 -0.52 -26.24 -3.66
C ALA A 28 -1.06 -26.95 -4.91
N THR A 29 -1.96 -27.92 -4.73
CA THR A 29 -2.63 -28.60 -5.84
C THR A 29 -3.50 -27.66 -6.67
N ALA A 30 -4.29 -26.79 -6.03
CA ALA A 30 -5.15 -25.83 -6.72
C ALA A 30 -4.35 -24.77 -7.49
N VAL A 31 -3.25 -24.29 -6.92
CA VAL A 31 -2.34 -23.35 -7.58
C VAL A 31 -1.67 -24.00 -8.80
N ALA A 32 -1.15 -25.23 -8.66
CA ALA A 32 -0.57 -25.97 -9.79
C ALA A 32 -1.57 -26.19 -10.92
N GLU A 33 -2.83 -26.51 -10.57
CA GLU A 33 -3.90 -26.71 -11.55
C GLU A 33 -4.27 -25.40 -12.24
N ALA A 34 -4.35 -24.28 -11.50
CA ALA A 34 -4.65 -22.96 -12.02
C ALA A 34 -3.57 -22.47 -13.00
N ILE A 35 -2.29 -22.61 -12.65
CA ILE A 35 -1.16 -22.29 -13.55
C ILE A 35 -1.22 -23.15 -14.82
N LYS A 36 -1.41 -24.47 -14.68
CA LYS A 36 -1.44 -25.40 -15.82
C LYS A 36 -2.60 -25.15 -16.78
N LYS A 37 -3.76 -24.72 -16.26
CA LYS A 37 -4.97 -24.48 -17.05
C LYS A 37 -5.13 -23.01 -17.44
N GLU A 38 -4.19 -22.16 -17.08
CA GLU A 38 -4.17 -20.73 -17.36
C GLU A 38 -5.46 -20.02 -16.90
N HIS A 39 -5.94 -20.33 -15.68
CA HIS A 39 -7.13 -19.69 -15.13
C HIS A 39 -6.82 -19.02 -13.78
N HIS A 40 -7.52 -17.93 -13.49
CA HIS A 40 -7.36 -17.23 -12.22
C HIS A 40 -7.90 -18.07 -11.05
N LEU A 41 -7.31 -17.86 -9.87
CA LEU A 41 -7.71 -18.54 -8.64
C LEU A 41 -7.63 -17.58 -7.45
N ALA A 42 -8.67 -17.54 -6.62
CA ALA A 42 -8.64 -16.84 -5.35
C ALA A 42 -8.62 -17.84 -4.17
N VAL A 43 -7.58 -17.77 -3.34
CA VAL A 43 -7.37 -18.70 -2.22
C VAL A 43 -7.36 -17.96 -0.89
N GLN A 44 -8.29 -18.32 -0.03
CA GLN A 44 -8.18 -17.98 1.39
C GLN A 44 -7.38 -19.07 2.10
N ALA A 45 -6.30 -18.69 2.75
CA ALA A 45 -5.48 -19.60 3.55
C ALA A 45 -5.14 -18.92 4.87
N GLY A 46 -5.73 -19.38 5.97
CA GLY A 46 -5.54 -18.83 7.30
C GLY A 46 -4.08 -18.83 7.75
N THR A 47 -3.76 -18.04 8.77
CA THR A 47 -2.41 -18.02 9.36
C THR A 47 -1.98 -19.43 9.75
N GLY A 48 -0.68 -19.71 9.64
CA GLY A 48 -0.13 -21.02 9.98
C GLY A 48 -0.38 -22.15 8.96
N THR A 49 -1.15 -21.93 7.89
CA THR A 49 -1.39 -22.95 6.84
C THR A 49 -0.09 -23.31 6.07
N GLY A 50 0.91 -22.44 6.07
CA GLY A 50 2.09 -22.57 5.24
C GLY A 50 1.87 -22.04 3.82
N LYS A 51 1.12 -20.95 3.73
CA LYS A 51 0.69 -20.28 2.51
C LYS A 51 1.83 -20.05 1.51
N SER A 52 2.97 -19.52 1.98
CA SER A 52 4.11 -19.20 1.12
C SER A 52 4.64 -20.45 0.38
N LEU A 53 4.86 -21.55 1.08
CA LEU A 53 5.28 -22.81 0.46
C LEU A 53 4.24 -23.34 -0.52
N ALA A 54 2.95 -23.22 -0.17
CA ALA A 54 1.86 -23.74 -0.99
C ALA A 54 1.72 -23.05 -2.35
N TYR A 55 2.13 -21.79 -2.48
CA TYR A 55 2.17 -21.13 -3.78
C TYR A 55 3.57 -21.13 -4.41
N LEU A 56 4.66 -21.08 -3.63
CA LEU A 56 6.01 -21.07 -4.18
C LEU A 56 6.38 -22.41 -4.86
N ILE A 57 6.05 -23.54 -4.25
CA ILE A 57 6.38 -24.85 -4.82
C ILE A 57 5.83 -25.04 -6.23
N PRO A 58 4.51 -24.87 -6.48
CA PRO A 58 3.98 -24.96 -7.85
C PRO A 58 4.50 -23.86 -8.77
N SER A 59 4.80 -22.66 -8.25
CA SER A 59 5.41 -21.58 -9.02
C SER A 59 6.82 -21.91 -9.49
N ILE A 60 7.65 -22.46 -8.61
CA ILE A 60 9.01 -22.93 -8.92
C ILE A 60 8.96 -24.03 -9.98
N ALA A 61 8.10 -25.03 -9.79
CA ALA A 61 7.95 -26.13 -10.74
C ALA A 61 7.49 -25.65 -12.12
N ALA A 62 6.62 -24.61 -12.18
CA ALA A 62 6.19 -24.04 -13.43
C ALA A 62 7.26 -23.17 -14.10
N ALA A 63 7.96 -22.34 -13.34
CA ALA A 63 8.96 -21.42 -13.85
C ALA A 63 10.22 -22.15 -14.37
N THR A 64 10.64 -23.23 -13.70
CA THR A 64 11.81 -24.03 -14.16
C THR A 64 11.53 -24.83 -15.44
N ASP A 65 10.26 -25.05 -15.79
CA ASP A 65 9.79 -25.66 -17.05
C ASP A 65 9.43 -24.62 -18.13
N SER A 66 9.53 -23.32 -17.84
CA SER A 66 9.10 -22.20 -18.69
C SER A 66 10.25 -21.28 -19.06
N GLU A 67 10.07 -20.49 -20.13
CA GLU A 67 10.97 -19.37 -20.48
C GLU A 67 10.58 -18.08 -19.73
N TYR A 68 9.39 -18.04 -19.11
CA TYR A 68 8.87 -16.87 -18.40
C TYR A 68 8.97 -17.04 -16.89
N PRO A 69 9.42 -16.02 -16.15
CA PRO A 69 9.41 -16.03 -14.71
C PRO A 69 7.99 -16.02 -14.14
N VAL A 70 7.85 -16.51 -12.92
CA VAL A 70 6.67 -16.28 -12.09
C VAL A 70 6.90 -15.05 -11.22
N ILE A 71 5.99 -14.08 -11.32
CA ILE A 71 6.03 -12.89 -10.47
C ILE A 71 5.30 -13.16 -9.15
N VAL A 72 5.96 -12.90 -8.03
CA VAL A 72 5.37 -12.99 -6.69
C VAL A 72 5.29 -11.59 -6.09
N SER A 73 4.10 -11.03 -6.05
CA SER A 73 3.84 -9.71 -5.48
C SER A 73 3.36 -9.82 -4.03
N THR A 74 3.96 -9.03 -3.13
CA THR A 74 3.62 -9.01 -1.71
C THR A 74 3.24 -7.61 -1.23
N ALA A 75 2.50 -7.54 -0.11
CA ALA A 75 2.04 -6.27 0.44
C ALA A 75 3.14 -5.50 1.20
N THR A 76 4.09 -6.19 1.83
CA THR A 76 5.05 -5.56 2.77
C THR A 76 6.50 -5.94 2.48
N ILE A 77 7.42 -5.03 2.82
CA ILE A 77 8.87 -5.24 2.75
C ILE A 77 9.31 -6.46 3.60
N ALA A 78 8.70 -6.63 4.77
CA ALA A 78 9.01 -7.76 5.65
C ALA A 78 8.73 -9.12 4.98
N LEU A 79 7.61 -9.23 4.25
CA LEU A 79 7.28 -10.42 3.48
C LEU A 79 8.23 -10.62 2.30
N GLN A 80 8.62 -9.55 1.58
CA GLN A 80 9.61 -9.64 0.52
C GLN A 80 10.94 -10.21 1.03
N ARG A 81 11.45 -9.65 2.13
CA ARG A 81 12.69 -10.14 2.77
C ARG A 81 12.56 -11.58 3.21
N GLN A 82 11.47 -11.93 3.86
CA GLN A 82 11.22 -13.31 4.27
C GLN A 82 11.31 -14.27 3.08
N LEU A 83 10.69 -13.93 1.94
CA LEU A 83 10.73 -14.78 0.75
C LEU A 83 12.15 -14.90 0.17
N VAL A 84 12.85 -13.76 -0.01
CA VAL A 84 14.14 -13.72 -0.73
C VAL A 84 15.32 -14.15 0.15
N GLU A 85 15.32 -13.80 1.44
CA GLU A 85 16.45 -14.08 2.34
C GLU A 85 16.33 -15.43 3.07
N ARG A 86 15.11 -15.99 3.18
CA ARG A 86 14.87 -17.20 3.96
C ARG A 86 14.18 -18.31 3.17
N ASP A 87 13.00 -18.03 2.60
CA ASP A 87 12.13 -19.09 2.07
C ASP A 87 12.66 -19.61 0.72
N LEU A 88 12.95 -18.75 -0.26
CA LEU A 88 13.49 -19.14 -1.57
C LEU A 88 14.89 -19.80 -1.49
N PRO A 89 15.88 -19.28 -0.73
CA PRO A 89 17.17 -19.95 -0.59
C PRO A 89 17.07 -21.38 -0.03
N ARG A 90 16.18 -21.59 0.95
CA ARG A 90 15.92 -22.92 1.51
C ARG A 90 15.26 -23.85 0.50
N LEU A 91 14.26 -23.33 -0.24
CA LEU A 91 13.61 -24.09 -1.28
C LEU A 91 14.55 -24.44 -2.43
N ALA A 92 15.39 -23.51 -2.87
CA ALA A 92 16.39 -23.77 -3.90
C ALA A 92 17.29 -24.96 -3.51
N LYS A 93 17.79 -24.96 -2.28
CA LYS A 93 18.60 -26.06 -1.77
C LYS A 93 17.84 -27.38 -1.61
N ALA A 94 16.64 -27.34 -1.02
CA ALA A 94 15.84 -28.54 -0.74
C ALA A 94 15.33 -29.22 -2.02
N LEU A 95 15.04 -28.44 -3.06
CA LEU A 95 14.45 -28.93 -4.32
C LEU A 95 15.49 -29.17 -5.42
N GLU A 96 16.76 -28.75 -5.24
CA GLU A 96 17.81 -28.87 -6.26
C GLU A 96 17.89 -30.26 -6.93
N PRO A 97 17.76 -31.41 -6.21
CA PRO A 97 17.83 -32.72 -6.83
C PRO A 97 16.64 -33.07 -7.74
N GLU A 98 15.51 -32.41 -7.56
CA GLU A 98 14.24 -32.71 -8.24
C GLU A 98 13.89 -31.69 -9.34
N LEU A 99 14.64 -30.58 -9.43
CA LEU A 99 14.43 -29.55 -10.46
C LEU A 99 15.28 -29.83 -11.70
N PRO A 100 14.78 -29.47 -12.91
CA PRO A 100 15.52 -29.67 -14.16
C PRO A 100 16.81 -28.83 -14.26
N ARG A 101 16.88 -27.73 -13.52
CA ARG A 101 18.02 -26.83 -13.39
C ARG A 101 18.00 -26.10 -12.04
N PRO A 102 19.12 -25.52 -11.60
CA PRO A 102 19.15 -24.69 -10.38
C PRO A 102 18.10 -23.56 -10.45
N LEU A 103 17.43 -23.32 -9.32
CA LEU A 103 16.45 -22.24 -9.19
C LEU A 103 17.15 -20.88 -9.07
N GLU A 104 16.86 -19.99 -10.00
CA GLU A 104 17.26 -18.58 -9.93
C GLU A 104 16.10 -17.72 -9.44
N PHE A 105 16.38 -16.82 -8.51
CA PHE A 105 15.36 -15.90 -7.99
C PHE A 105 15.95 -14.52 -7.70
N ALA A 106 15.09 -13.49 -7.83
CA ALA A 106 15.50 -12.12 -7.61
C ALA A 106 14.39 -11.31 -6.93
N ILE A 107 14.81 -10.21 -6.28
CA ILE A 107 13.89 -9.14 -5.87
C ILE A 107 13.98 -7.98 -6.85
N GLN A 108 12.84 -7.48 -7.29
CA GLN A 108 12.76 -6.27 -8.08
C GLN A 108 11.88 -5.24 -7.40
N LYS A 109 12.46 -4.07 -7.13
CA LYS A 109 11.79 -2.91 -6.55
C LYS A 109 11.77 -1.77 -7.57
N GLY A 110 10.87 -0.82 -7.36
CA GLY A 110 10.88 0.41 -8.16
C GLY A 110 12.21 1.17 -8.03
N ARG A 111 12.66 1.81 -9.09
CA ARG A 111 13.95 2.52 -9.18
C ARG A 111 14.18 3.50 -8.02
N GLY A 112 13.14 4.17 -7.54
CA GLY A 112 13.20 5.07 -6.39
C GLY A 112 13.58 4.42 -5.06
N ASN A 113 13.65 3.08 -4.99
CA ASN A 113 14.13 2.35 -3.81
C ASN A 113 15.65 2.10 -3.83
N TYR A 114 16.33 2.50 -4.89
CA TYR A 114 17.78 2.37 -5.01
C TYR A 114 18.45 3.73 -5.01
N VAL A 115 19.65 3.83 -4.40
CA VAL A 115 20.46 5.03 -4.47
C VAL A 115 20.95 5.24 -5.92
N CYS A 116 20.90 6.48 -6.38
CA CYS A 116 21.33 6.87 -7.72
C CYS A 116 22.76 7.46 -7.65
N LEU A 117 23.75 6.70 -8.10
CA LEU A 117 25.15 7.15 -8.10
C LEU A 117 25.38 8.44 -8.89
N ASN A 118 24.66 8.62 -10.00
CA ASN A 118 24.73 9.87 -10.79
C ASN A 118 24.24 11.08 -9.97
N LYS A 119 23.20 10.92 -9.17
CA LYS A 119 22.67 12.01 -8.34
C LYS A 119 23.56 12.31 -7.15
N VAL A 120 24.15 11.27 -6.55
CA VAL A 120 25.13 11.40 -5.46
C VAL A 120 26.39 12.13 -5.93
N ALA A 121 26.97 11.72 -7.07
CA ALA A 121 28.18 12.34 -7.63
C ALA A 121 27.93 13.82 -8.01
N ASN A 122 26.76 14.13 -8.61
CA ASN A 122 26.43 15.49 -9.01
C ASN A 122 26.15 16.43 -7.83
N ALA A 123 25.61 15.92 -6.71
CA ALA A 123 25.43 16.72 -5.51
C ALA A 123 26.74 17.17 -4.88
N GLN A 124 27.83 16.41 -5.04
CA GLN A 124 29.18 16.77 -4.59
C GLN A 124 29.78 17.89 -5.44
N THR A 125 29.49 17.91 -6.77
CA THR A 125 30.00 18.97 -7.67
C THR A 125 29.22 20.28 -7.59
N ASP A 126 27.95 20.28 -7.23
CA ASP A 126 27.07 21.46 -7.15
C ASP A 126 27.23 22.24 -5.81
N SER A 127 27.83 21.61 -4.79
CA SER A 127 28.07 22.24 -3.49
C SER A 127 29.15 23.35 -3.56
N GLY A 128 29.93 23.42 -4.60
CA GLY A 128 30.95 24.52 -4.80
C GLY A 128 31.96 24.66 -3.66
N VAL A 129 31.99 23.71 -2.76
CA VAL A 129 32.89 23.67 -1.61
C VAL A 129 34.03 22.74 -2.00
N ASP A 130 35.24 23.28 -2.03
CA ASP A 130 36.46 22.49 -2.22
C ASP A 130 36.47 21.29 -1.25
N GLU A 131 36.91 20.11 -1.70
CA GLU A 131 36.99 18.86 -0.89
C GLU A 131 37.71 19.11 0.47
N ALA A 132 38.51 20.17 0.57
CA ALA A 132 39.16 20.58 1.81
C ALA A 132 38.24 21.30 2.82
N GLU A 133 37.15 21.93 2.36
CA GLU A 133 36.17 22.61 3.26
C GLU A 133 35.04 21.69 3.73
N GLU A 134 34.68 20.66 2.96
CA GLU A 134 33.68 19.66 3.38
C GLU A 134 34.15 18.85 4.61
N SER A 135 35.46 18.65 4.74
CA SER A 135 36.11 18.03 5.91
C SER A 135 36.08 18.90 7.18
N LEU A 136 35.67 20.17 7.08
CA LEU A 136 35.69 21.14 8.19
C LEU A 136 34.29 21.53 8.69
N LEU A 137 33.21 21.08 8.04
CA LEU A 137 31.85 21.34 8.53
C LEU A 137 31.57 20.44 9.74
N ASP A 138 31.45 21.08 10.89
CA ASP A 138 31.01 20.43 12.12
C ASP A 138 29.61 19.80 11.89
N PRO A 139 29.44 18.46 12.06
CA PRO A 139 28.15 17.79 11.91
C PRO A 139 27.01 18.44 12.71
N SER A 140 27.33 19.18 13.77
CA SER A 140 26.36 19.90 14.59
C SER A 140 25.73 21.13 13.90
N GLN A 141 26.32 21.62 12.80
CA GLN A 141 25.81 22.76 12.02
C GLN A 141 24.90 22.35 10.85
N LEU A 142 24.85 21.06 10.51
CA LEU A 142 23.97 20.53 9.47
C LEU A 142 22.53 20.45 10.00
N SER A 143 21.57 20.80 9.12
CA SER A 143 20.17 20.50 9.43
C SER A 143 19.98 18.98 9.58
N ALA A 144 18.98 18.55 10.36
CA ALA A 144 18.70 17.11 10.52
C ALA A 144 18.57 16.35 9.17
N THR A 145 18.06 17.01 8.13
CA THR A 145 17.99 16.45 6.78
C THR A 145 19.38 16.41 6.12
N GLY A 146 20.18 17.46 6.28
CA GLY A 146 21.54 17.51 5.74
C GLY A 146 22.46 16.43 6.30
N ALA A 147 22.38 16.19 7.63
CA ALA A 147 23.11 15.10 8.27
C ALA A 147 22.67 13.71 7.77
N GLN A 148 21.38 13.53 7.43
CA GLN A 148 20.91 12.29 6.80
C GLN A 148 21.45 12.13 5.37
N VAL A 149 21.49 13.20 4.58
CA VAL A 149 22.00 13.18 3.21
C VAL A 149 23.51 12.88 3.19
N ALA A 150 24.29 13.49 4.07
CA ALA A 150 25.74 13.21 4.20
C ALA A 150 25.98 11.70 4.48
N ARG A 151 25.25 11.11 5.42
CA ARG A 151 25.33 9.66 5.68
C ARG A 151 24.93 8.80 4.48
N LEU A 152 23.94 9.25 3.71
CA LEU A 152 23.52 8.54 2.50
C LEU A 152 24.59 8.58 1.40
N HIS A 153 25.36 9.66 1.27
CA HIS A 153 26.50 9.75 0.37
C HIS A 153 27.63 8.78 0.77
N GLU A 154 27.95 8.73 2.05
CA GLU A 154 28.95 7.79 2.60
C GLU A 154 28.52 6.33 2.35
N TRP A 155 27.29 6.01 2.72
CA TRP A 155 26.72 4.67 2.51
C TRP A 155 26.64 4.27 1.02
N ALA A 156 26.40 5.21 0.10
CA ALA A 156 26.36 4.94 -1.33
C ALA A 156 27.69 4.40 -1.88
N GLY A 157 28.82 4.74 -1.23
CA GLY A 157 30.15 4.19 -1.57
C GLY A 157 30.44 2.82 -0.97
N GLU A 158 29.70 2.38 0.05
CA GLU A 158 29.93 1.14 0.80
C GLU A 158 28.94 0.03 0.45
N THR A 159 27.74 0.39 -0.02
CA THR A 159 26.66 -0.57 -0.28
C THR A 159 26.93 -1.42 -1.51
N GLU A 160 26.58 -2.71 -1.44
CA GLU A 160 26.71 -3.64 -2.57
C GLU A 160 25.48 -3.62 -3.49
N ASP A 161 24.30 -3.30 -2.96
CA ASP A 161 23.01 -3.37 -3.66
C ASP A 161 22.29 -2.03 -3.79
N GLY A 162 22.67 -1.04 -2.99
CA GLY A 162 22.06 0.30 -3.00
C GLY A 162 20.60 0.36 -2.58
N ASP A 163 20.07 -0.72 -1.98
CA ASP A 163 18.67 -0.82 -1.60
C ASP A 163 18.39 -0.06 -0.30
N ARG A 164 17.46 0.90 -0.35
CA ARG A 164 17.01 1.71 0.79
C ARG A 164 16.70 0.88 2.05
N ASP A 165 16.12 -0.29 1.85
CA ASP A 165 15.69 -1.12 2.97
C ASP A 165 16.86 -1.75 3.73
N ASN A 166 18.07 -1.74 3.15
CA ASN A 166 19.32 -2.23 3.77
C ASN A 166 20.12 -1.11 4.47
N LEU A 167 19.54 0.08 4.58
CA LEU A 167 20.14 1.16 5.37
C LEU A 167 20.26 0.76 6.84
N PRO A 168 21.45 0.92 7.45
CA PRO A 168 21.66 0.63 8.86
C PRO A 168 20.79 1.48 9.81
N GLN A 169 20.46 2.68 9.38
CA GLN A 169 19.57 3.60 10.09
C GLN A 169 18.56 4.20 9.12
N GLY A 170 17.29 4.24 9.54
CA GLY A 170 16.24 4.86 8.75
C GLY A 170 16.49 6.34 8.45
N VAL A 171 16.06 6.77 7.28
CA VAL A 171 16.15 8.17 6.83
C VAL A 171 14.77 8.68 6.43
N SER A 172 14.58 10.00 6.50
CA SER A 172 13.34 10.62 6.05
C SER A 172 13.19 10.50 4.51
N ASP A 173 11.95 10.43 4.02
CA ASP A 173 11.68 10.43 2.58
C ASP A 173 12.22 11.66 1.88
N ARG A 174 12.32 12.79 2.59
CA ARG A 174 12.92 14.01 2.07
C ARG A 174 14.42 13.88 1.82
N ALA A 175 15.15 13.24 2.73
CA ALA A 175 16.57 12.96 2.55
C ALA A 175 16.78 11.92 1.45
N TRP A 176 16.01 10.83 1.44
CA TRP A 176 16.11 9.80 0.42
C TRP A 176 15.88 10.32 -1.00
N ARG A 177 14.88 11.17 -1.22
CA ARG A 177 14.63 11.80 -2.52
C ARG A 177 15.80 12.63 -3.07
N GLN A 178 16.75 13.05 -2.23
CA GLN A 178 17.94 13.77 -2.70
C GLN A 178 18.99 12.86 -3.33
N VAL A 179 18.97 11.56 -3.03
CA VAL A 179 19.92 10.57 -3.56
C VAL A 179 19.27 9.52 -4.44
N SER A 180 17.96 9.57 -4.68
CA SER A 180 17.23 8.61 -5.52
C SER A 180 16.50 9.28 -6.68
N VAL A 181 16.14 8.51 -7.70
CA VAL A 181 15.38 8.97 -8.88
C VAL A 181 14.25 8.00 -9.18
N SER A 182 13.14 8.51 -9.70
CA SER A 182 12.07 7.68 -10.27
C SER A 182 12.50 7.10 -11.63
N SER A 183 11.75 6.10 -12.12
CA SER A 183 12.00 5.53 -13.45
C SER A 183 11.88 6.58 -14.57
N ARG A 184 10.97 7.52 -14.42
CA ARG A 184 10.70 8.59 -15.39
C ARG A 184 11.77 9.69 -15.37
N GLU A 185 12.40 9.95 -14.21
CA GLU A 185 13.48 10.94 -14.07
C GLU A 185 14.86 10.41 -14.48
N CYS A 186 15.00 9.09 -14.66
CA CYS A 186 16.26 8.46 -14.98
C CYS A 186 16.65 8.67 -16.46
N VAL A 187 17.87 9.09 -16.72
CA VAL A 187 18.41 9.26 -18.10
C VAL A 187 18.59 7.94 -18.86
N GLY A 188 18.43 6.81 -18.20
CA GLY A 188 18.64 5.48 -18.76
C GLY A 188 20.10 5.02 -18.71
N ALA A 189 20.32 3.70 -18.66
CA ALA A 189 21.63 3.10 -18.49
C ALA A 189 22.65 3.51 -19.58
N THR A 190 22.20 3.60 -20.84
CA THR A 190 23.05 3.92 -21.99
C THR A 190 23.58 5.36 -21.99
N ARG A 191 22.90 6.30 -21.33
CA ARG A 191 23.30 7.73 -21.27
C ARG A 191 23.85 8.12 -19.90
N CYS A 192 23.74 7.24 -18.91
CA CYS A 192 24.20 7.50 -17.54
C CYS A 192 25.69 7.12 -17.42
N PRO A 193 26.57 8.00 -16.91
CA PRO A 193 27.97 7.66 -16.69
C PRO A 193 28.17 6.51 -15.70
N PHE A 194 27.17 6.22 -14.85
CA PHE A 194 27.15 5.13 -13.90
C PHE A 194 26.26 3.96 -14.34
N GLY A 195 25.93 3.86 -15.64
CA GLY A 195 24.96 2.86 -16.13
C GLY A 195 25.32 1.42 -15.78
N GLU A 196 26.58 1.04 -15.96
CA GLU A 196 27.10 -0.32 -15.64
C GLU A 196 27.13 -0.60 -14.12
N GLN A 197 27.33 0.44 -13.32
CA GLN A 197 27.40 0.33 -11.86
C GLN A 197 26.04 0.54 -11.18
N CYS A 198 24.99 0.87 -11.98
CA CYS A 198 23.68 1.24 -11.49
C CYS A 198 23.01 0.09 -10.74
N PHE A 199 22.74 0.27 -9.45
CA PHE A 199 22.09 -0.74 -8.60
C PHE A 199 20.71 -1.16 -9.13
N ALA A 200 19.89 -0.21 -9.58
CA ALA A 200 18.59 -0.50 -10.14
C ALA A 200 18.67 -1.30 -11.45
N GLU A 201 19.65 -1.02 -12.33
CA GLU A 201 19.82 -1.81 -13.56
C GLU A 201 20.36 -3.20 -13.28
N ARG A 202 21.28 -3.33 -12.33
CA ARG A 202 21.78 -4.65 -11.90
C ARG A 202 20.67 -5.51 -11.26
N ALA A 203 19.77 -4.88 -10.48
CA ALA A 203 18.62 -5.58 -9.93
C ALA A 203 17.63 -6.01 -11.03
N ARG A 204 17.42 -5.14 -12.03
CA ARG A 204 16.56 -5.44 -13.20
C ARG A 204 17.14 -6.57 -14.07
N ALA A 205 18.46 -6.55 -14.32
CA ALA A 205 19.12 -7.61 -15.07
C ALA A 205 18.99 -8.98 -14.35
N ARG A 206 19.25 -9.00 -13.04
CA ARG A 206 19.05 -10.23 -12.23
C ARG A 206 17.59 -10.72 -12.27
N ALA A 207 16.63 -9.82 -12.26
CA ALA A 207 15.22 -10.17 -12.35
C ALA A 207 14.84 -10.73 -13.74
N ALA A 208 15.48 -10.26 -14.80
CA ALA A 208 15.25 -10.76 -16.17
C ALA A 208 15.73 -12.21 -16.36
N ASP A 209 16.77 -12.62 -15.63
CA ASP A 209 17.34 -13.97 -15.71
C ASP A 209 16.76 -14.93 -14.65
N ALA A 210 15.88 -14.45 -13.78
CA ALA A 210 15.34 -15.22 -12.66
C ALA A 210 14.10 -16.05 -13.04
N ASP A 211 13.90 -17.20 -12.39
CA ASP A 211 12.69 -18.03 -12.46
C ASP A 211 11.56 -17.46 -11.61
N VAL A 212 11.90 -16.93 -10.44
CA VAL A 212 10.93 -16.32 -9.52
C VAL A 212 11.37 -14.90 -9.22
N VAL A 213 10.52 -13.93 -9.54
CA VAL A 213 10.75 -12.51 -9.26
C VAL A 213 9.81 -12.06 -8.15
N VAL A 214 10.39 -11.69 -7.01
CA VAL A 214 9.63 -11.12 -5.88
C VAL A 214 9.55 -9.60 -6.04
N THR A 215 8.35 -9.06 -5.91
CA THR A 215 8.09 -7.62 -6.00
C THR A 215 7.03 -7.18 -4.98
N ASN A 216 6.61 -5.91 -5.02
CA ASN A 216 5.49 -5.40 -4.23
C ASN A 216 4.30 -5.00 -5.09
N HIS A 217 3.13 -4.85 -4.44
CA HIS A 217 1.91 -4.46 -5.13
C HIS A 217 2.00 -3.09 -5.79
N ALA A 218 2.84 -2.18 -5.28
CA ALA A 218 3.02 -0.87 -5.90
C ALA A 218 3.76 -0.98 -7.25
N LEU A 219 4.80 -1.81 -7.36
CA LEU A 219 5.49 -2.01 -8.63
C LEU A 219 4.63 -2.80 -9.63
N LEU A 220 3.87 -3.81 -9.16
CA LEU A 220 2.88 -4.50 -9.97
C LEU A 220 1.79 -3.54 -10.48
N ALA A 221 1.35 -2.58 -9.65
CA ALA A 221 0.41 -1.54 -10.06
C ALA A 221 1.01 -0.60 -11.12
N ILE A 222 2.26 -0.18 -10.96
CA ILE A 222 2.96 0.65 -11.95
C ILE A 222 3.09 -0.11 -13.27
N ASP A 223 3.44 -1.38 -13.25
CA ASP A 223 3.56 -2.22 -14.44
C ASP A 223 2.21 -2.34 -15.19
N ALA A 224 1.09 -2.43 -14.46
CA ALA A 224 -0.24 -2.43 -15.05
C ALA A 224 -0.68 -1.04 -15.58
N LEU A 225 -0.20 0.05 -14.99
CA LEU A 225 -0.57 1.42 -15.36
C LEU A 225 0.25 1.99 -16.52
N VAL A 226 1.46 1.50 -16.76
CA VAL A 226 2.32 2.01 -17.84
C VAL A 226 2.31 1.07 -19.05
N ASP A 227 2.47 1.64 -20.24
CA ASP A 227 2.50 0.83 -21.47
C ASP A 227 3.85 0.13 -21.70
N ALA A 228 4.93 0.66 -21.11
CA ALA A 228 6.24 0.02 -21.16
C ALA A 228 6.44 -0.90 -19.94
N PRO A 229 6.75 -2.20 -20.14
CA PRO A 229 6.88 -3.15 -19.05
C PRO A 229 8.01 -2.75 -18.08
N VAL A 230 7.70 -2.73 -16.81
CA VAL A 230 8.65 -2.48 -15.72
C VAL A 230 9.20 -3.78 -15.17
N LEU A 231 8.36 -4.81 -15.10
CA LEU A 231 8.71 -6.19 -14.74
C LEU A 231 9.19 -6.95 -15.97
N PRO A 232 9.97 -8.04 -15.82
CA PRO A 232 10.26 -8.96 -16.92
C PRO A 232 8.98 -9.48 -17.57
N GLU A 233 9.06 -9.89 -18.84
CA GLU A 233 7.93 -10.52 -19.49
C GLU A 233 7.50 -11.78 -18.73
N HIS A 234 6.22 -11.89 -18.41
CA HIS A 234 5.69 -12.94 -17.54
C HIS A 234 4.24 -13.29 -17.93
N ASN A 235 3.81 -14.48 -17.58
CA ASN A 235 2.45 -14.97 -17.81
C ASN A 235 1.74 -15.43 -16.53
N THR A 236 2.43 -15.48 -15.41
CA THR A 236 1.89 -15.94 -14.13
C THR A 236 2.26 -14.96 -13.01
N VAL A 237 1.25 -14.55 -12.26
CA VAL A 237 1.40 -13.63 -11.12
C VAL A 237 0.75 -14.23 -9.89
N ILE A 238 1.51 -14.32 -8.79
CA ILE A 238 1.02 -14.64 -7.46
C ILE A 238 0.89 -13.32 -6.68
N VAL A 239 -0.29 -13.03 -6.18
CA VAL A 239 -0.55 -11.85 -5.34
C VAL A 239 -0.79 -12.33 -3.91
N ASP A 240 0.23 -12.20 -3.06
CA ASP A 240 0.12 -12.52 -1.63
C ASP A 240 -0.39 -11.31 -0.86
N GLU A 241 -1.24 -11.53 0.13
CA GLU A 241 -2.05 -10.50 0.80
C GLU A 241 -2.90 -9.67 -0.19
N ALA A 242 -3.55 -10.38 -1.13
CA ALA A 242 -4.31 -9.81 -2.24
C ALA A 242 -5.43 -8.83 -1.82
N HIS A 243 -5.86 -8.88 -0.56
CA HIS A 243 -6.83 -7.94 -0.02
C HIS A 243 -6.36 -6.46 -0.06
N GLU A 244 -5.03 -6.22 -0.16
CA GLU A 244 -4.45 -4.88 -0.28
C GLU A 244 -4.30 -4.40 -1.74
N LEU A 245 -4.49 -5.28 -2.73
CA LEU A 245 -4.18 -4.99 -4.12
C LEU A 245 -4.92 -3.75 -4.64
N GLU A 246 -6.26 -3.68 -4.43
CA GLU A 246 -7.07 -2.54 -4.89
C GLU A 246 -6.61 -1.23 -4.29
N ASP A 247 -6.37 -1.19 -2.98
CA ASP A 247 -5.97 0.03 -2.29
C ASP A 247 -4.58 0.50 -2.75
N ARG A 248 -3.67 -0.42 -3.04
CA ARG A 248 -2.34 -0.10 -3.57
C ARG A 248 -2.40 0.44 -4.99
N ILE A 249 -3.20 -0.16 -5.86
CA ILE A 249 -3.41 0.34 -7.22
C ILE A 249 -4.08 1.72 -7.19
N THR A 250 -5.12 1.87 -6.40
CA THR A 250 -5.78 3.18 -6.20
C THR A 250 -4.78 4.24 -5.71
N SER A 251 -3.92 3.89 -4.74
CA SER A 251 -2.88 4.80 -4.22
C SER A 251 -1.87 5.22 -5.29
N VAL A 252 -1.43 4.29 -6.15
CA VAL A 252 -0.49 4.59 -7.26
C VAL A 252 -1.16 5.44 -8.34
N ALA A 253 -2.45 5.22 -8.61
CA ALA A 253 -3.23 5.97 -9.59
C ALA A 253 -3.76 7.33 -9.06
N THR A 254 -3.58 7.61 -7.76
CA THR A 254 -3.96 8.89 -7.14
C THR A 254 -2.93 9.97 -7.48
N ALA A 255 -3.39 11.08 -8.04
CA ALA A 255 -2.55 12.25 -8.29
C ALA A 255 -2.86 13.38 -7.29
N GLU A 256 -1.85 14.18 -6.98
CA GLU A 256 -1.93 15.31 -6.05
C GLU A 256 -1.53 16.61 -6.73
N LEU A 257 -2.35 17.64 -6.56
CA LEU A 257 -2.09 19.00 -7.01
C LEU A 257 -1.88 19.92 -5.79
N SER A 258 -0.64 20.38 -5.59
CA SER A 258 -0.32 21.26 -4.47
C SER A 258 0.43 22.52 -4.94
N PRO A 259 0.17 23.70 -4.32
CA PRO A 259 0.90 24.93 -4.63
C PRO A 259 2.42 24.78 -4.58
N THR A 260 2.91 24.02 -3.60
CA THR A 260 4.35 23.82 -3.41
C THR A 260 4.97 23.01 -4.54
N SER A 261 4.31 21.95 -5.03
CA SER A 261 4.82 21.14 -6.14
C SER A 261 4.88 21.94 -7.44
N ILE A 262 3.86 22.76 -7.70
CA ILE A 262 3.81 23.64 -8.88
C ILE A 262 4.96 24.67 -8.87
N ALA A 263 5.15 25.37 -7.74
CA ALA A 263 6.20 26.37 -7.58
C ALA A 263 7.62 25.76 -7.73
N VAL A 264 7.82 24.55 -7.20
CA VAL A 264 9.09 23.80 -7.38
C VAL A 264 9.31 23.44 -8.86
N LEU A 265 8.26 22.95 -9.53
CA LEU A 265 8.34 22.57 -10.93
C LEU A 265 8.66 23.76 -11.85
N ALA A 266 8.00 24.89 -11.65
CA ALA A 266 8.26 26.13 -12.39
C ALA A 266 9.73 26.60 -12.22
N LYS A 267 10.25 26.60 -11.00
CA LYS A 267 11.65 26.92 -10.71
C LYS A 267 12.66 25.97 -11.37
N ARG A 268 12.32 24.67 -11.44
CA ARG A 268 13.15 23.67 -12.12
C ARG A 268 13.17 23.91 -13.63
N ALA A 269 11.99 24.19 -14.22
CA ALA A 269 11.88 24.52 -15.65
C ALA A 269 12.70 25.77 -16.02
N ALA A 270 12.66 26.83 -15.21
CA ALA A 270 13.40 28.06 -15.40
C ALA A 270 14.94 27.86 -15.48
N LYS A 271 15.49 26.91 -14.73
CA LYS A 271 16.91 26.54 -14.75
C LYS A 271 17.37 25.90 -16.08
N LEU A 272 16.43 25.38 -16.88
CA LEU A 272 16.72 24.73 -18.16
C LEU A 272 16.68 25.69 -19.36
N THR A 273 16.46 26.98 -19.13
CA THR A 273 16.35 27.97 -20.20
C THR A 273 17.69 28.16 -20.95
N VAL A 274 17.63 28.16 -22.28
CA VAL A 274 18.76 28.40 -23.16
C VAL A 274 18.84 29.90 -23.52
N SER A 275 20.03 30.43 -23.62
CA SER A 275 20.25 31.86 -23.91
C SER A 275 19.51 32.31 -25.17
N GLY A 276 18.67 33.34 -25.07
CA GLY A 276 17.92 33.94 -26.17
C GLY A 276 16.50 33.39 -26.39
N ALA A 277 16.05 32.45 -25.58
CA ALA A 277 14.66 31.99 -25.57
C ALA A 277 13.86 32.57 -24.36
N ASP A 278 12.53 32.58 -24.44
CA ASP A 278 11.69 32.88 -23.30
C ASP A 278 12.01 31.91 -22.15
N VAL A 279 11.93 32.39 -20.90
CA VAL A 279 12.25 31.55 -19.75
C VAL A 279 11.20 30.45 -19.63
N ALA A 280 11.62 29.21 -19.79
CA ALA A 280 10.73 28.08 -19.64
C ALA A 280 10.17 28.05 -18.21
N GLY A 281 8.84 27.94 -18.08
CA GLY A 281 8.18 27.86 -16.78
C GLY A 281 7.72 29.19 -16.18
N ASP A 282 7.98 30.36 -16.77
CA ASP A 282 7.47 31.64 -16.26
C ASP A 282 5.93 31.67 -16.26
N GLU A 283 5.29 31.26 -17.35
CA GLU A 283 3.83 31.16 -17.42
C GLU A 283 3.28 30.13 -16.44
N LEU A 284 4.03 29.06 -16.19
CA LEU A 284 3.68 28.05 -15.17
C LEU A 284 3.75 28.63 -13.76
N ALA A 285 4.75 29.47 -13.47
CA ALA A 285 4.85 30.15 -12.18
C ALA A 285 3.66 31.09 -11.96
N GLU A 286 3.34 31.94 -12.96
CA GLU A 286 2.19 32.86 -12.88
C GLU A 286 0.85 32.12 -12.77
N ALA A 287 0.65 31.04 -13.52
CA ALA A 287 -0.56 30.22 -13.45
C ALA A 287 -0.67 29.50 -12.07
N GLY A 288 0.47 29.04 -11.55
CA GLY A 288 0.57 28.42 -10.21
C GLY A 288 0.25 29.39 -9.09
N ASP A 289 0.71 30.65 -9.20
CA ASP A 289 0.39 31.69 -8.21
C ASP A 289 -1.12 32.03 -8.25
N ARG A 290 -1.69 32.23 -9.45
CA ARG A 290 -3.15 32.45 -9.63
C ARG A 290 -3.98 31.31 -9.07
N TRP A 291 -3.59 30.06 -9.35
CA TRP A 291 -4.22 28.88 -8.77
C TRP A 291 -4.17 28.90 -7.25
N THR A 292 -2.99 29.19 -6.69
CA THR A 292 -2.76 29.23 -5.25
C THR A 292 -3.62 30.28 -4.55
N GLU A 293 -3.72 31.47 -5.13
CA GLU A 293 -4.55 32.57 -4.61
C GLU A 293 -6.03 32.22 -4.69
N ALA A 294 -6.49 31.69 -5.82
CA ALA A 294 -7.87 31.26 -5.99
C ALA A 294 -8.26 30.17 -4.99
N LEU A 295 -7.40 29.16 -4.82
CA LEU A 295 -7.63 28.06 -3.88
C LEU A 295 -7.71 28.55 -2.42
N LYS A 296 -6.85 29.49 -2.03
CA LYS A 296 -6.89 30.11 -0.69
C LYS A 296 -8.13 30.97 -0.49
N ALA A 297 -8.54 31.71 -1.52
CA ALA A 297 -9.74 32.56 -1.47
C ALA A 297 -11.00 31.70 -1.29
N GLU A 298 -11.15 30.64 -2.08
CA GLU A 298 -12.26 29.68 -1.96
C GLU A 298 -12.25 28.98 -0.59
N ALA A 299 -11.08 28.57 -0.09
CA ALA A 299 -10.95 27.96 1.24
C ALA A 299 -11.32 28.95 2.37
N ALA A 300 -11.01 30.24 2.21
CA ALA A 300 -11.35 31.26 3.19
C ALA A 300 -12.86 31.62 3.15
N ALA A 301 -13.44 31.73 1.95
CA ALA A 301 -14.87 31.97 1.76
C ALA A 301 -15.71 30.83 2.36
N SER A 302 -15.27 29.61 2.20
CA SER A 302 -15.91 28.41 2.76
C SER A 302 -15.96 28.42 4.30
N ARG A 303 -14.87 28.81 4.95
CA ARG A 303 -14.83 28.89 6.44
C ARG A 303 -15.75 29.94 7.02
N SER A 304 -16.03 31.03 6.27
CA SER A 304 -16.95 32.08 6.73
C SER A 304 -18.42 31.68 6.61
N ASN A 305 -18.76 30.74 5.75
CA ASN A 305 -20.11 30.26 5.49
C ASN A 305 -20.48 28.93 6.20
N ASP A 306 -19.64 28.43 7.06
CA ASP A 306 -19.65 27.04 7.60
C ASP A 306 -20.82 26.71 8.57
N ARG A 307 -21.89 27.50 8.59
CA ARG A 307 -23.15 27.10 9.27
C ARG A 307 -23.89 25.97 8.56
N PHE A 308 -23.52 25.62 7.30
CA PHE A 308 -24.24 24.67 6.46
C PHE A 308 -23.36 23.65 5.72
N GLY A 309 -22.04 23.56 6.00
CA GLY A 309 -21.17 22.55 5.42
C GLY A 309 -20.94 22.67 3.90
N THR A 310 -20.99 23.90 3.36
CA THR A 310 -20.81 24.19 1.91
C THR A 310 -19.37 24.57 1.56
N GLY A 311 -18.40 24.18 2.39
CA GLY A 311 -16.99 24.46 2.17
C GLY A 311 -16.39 23.67 1.02
N ILE A 312 -15.26 24.16 0.43
CA ILE A 312 -14.51 23.38 -0.57
C ILE A 312 -13.75 22.18 0.04
N GLU A 313 -13.69 22.10 1.38
CA GLU A 313 -13.03 21.00 2.07
C GLU A 313 -13.85 19.71 1.93
N GLY A 314 -13.18 18.62 1.54
CA GLY A 314 -13.82 17.35 1.26
C GLY A 314 -14.01 17.10 -0.25
N ARG A 315 -14.96 16.24 -0.59
CA ARG A 315 -15.21 15.82 -1.97
C ARG A 315 -15.86 16.92 -2.81
N TRP A 316 -15.36 17.05 -4.04
CA TRP A 316 -15.96 17.89 -5.07
C TRP A 316 -16.85 17.06 -6.00
N THR A 317 -18.09 17.43 -6.13
CA THR A 317 -19.01 16.91 -7.17
C THR A 317 -18.85 17.67 -8.50
N SER A 318 -18.36 18.90 -8.42
CA SER A 318 -17.92 19.72 -9.55
C SER A 318 -16.79 20.62 -9.08
N VAL A 319 -15.90 21.04 -9.98
CA VAL A 319 -14.87 22.02 -9.65
C VAL A 319 -15.56 23.35 -9.27
N PRO A 320 -15.27 23.92 -8.08
CA PRO A 320 -15.82 25.22 -7.68
C PRO A 320 -15.62 26.28 -8.78
N GLU A 321 -16.63 27.11 -9.01
CA GLU A 321 -16.65 28.07 -10.13
C GLU A 321 -15.42 28.99 -10.16
N GLY A 322 -15.00 29.49 -8.98
CA GLY A 322 -13.79 30.31 -8.84
C GLY A 322 -12.49 29.61 -9.16
N LEU A 323 -12.47 28.27 -9.23
CA LEU A 323 -11.29 27.46 -9.51
C LEU A 323 -11.20 26.93 -10.95
N GLN A 324 -12.28 26.97 -11.72
CA GLN A 324 -12.34 26.40 -13.08
C GLN A 324 -11.35 27.09 -14.05
N LEU A 325 -11.39 28.42 -14.12
CA LEU A 325 -10.48 29.17 -14.99
C LEU A 325 -9.01 29.09 -14.54
N PRO A 326 -8.66 29.26 -13.24
CA PRO A 326 -7.30 29.07 -12.78
C PRO A 326 -6.76 27.67 -13.06
N LEU A 327 -7.57 26.62 -12.93
CA LEU A 327 -7.18 25.25 -13.20
C LEU A 327 -6.94 25.00 -14.70
N ALA A 328 -7.81 25.54 -15.57
CA ALA A 328 -7.62 25.46 -17.01
C ALA A 328 -6.35 26.21 -17.46
N ALA A 329 -6.09 27.41 -16.91
CA ALA A 329 -4.88 28.16 -17.17
C ALA A 329 -3.61 27.41 -16.71
N LEU A 330 -3.68 26.74 -15.56
CA LEU A 330 -2.59 25.90 -15.04
C LEU A 330 -2.29 24.71 -15.96
N ARG A 331 -3.33 24.02 -16.45
CA ARG A 331 -3.21 22.95 -17.44
C ARG A 331 -2.48 23.43 -18.70
N ASP A 332 -2.94 24.56 -19.26
CA ASP A 332 -2.38 25.11 -20.51
C ASP A 332 -0.93 25.57 -20.32
N ALA A 333 -0.62 26.16 -19.18
CA ALA A 333 0.75 26.54 -18.82
C ALA A 333 1.67 25.33 -18.65
N ALA A 334 1.18 24.25 -18.02
CA ALA A 334 1.91 22.99 -17.88
C ALA A 334 2.23 22.38 -19.25
N TRP A 335 1.24 22.30 -20.15
CA TRP A 335 1.41 21.83 -21.52
C TRP A 335 2.43 22.67 -22.31
N LYS A 336 2.34 24.01 -22.21
CA LYS A 336 3.25 24.92 -22.87
C LYS A 336 4.69 24.76 -22.36
N THR A 337 4.87 24.67 -21.03
CA THR A 337 6.18 24.44 -20.42
C THR A 337 6.76 23.10 -20.86
N ASN A 338 5.95 22.03 -20.92
CA ASN A 338 6.36 20.74 -21.45
C ASN A 338 6.91 20.87 -22.88
N ARG A 339 6.17 21.56 -23.75
CA ARG A 339 6.60 21.83 -25.15
C ARG A 339 7.89 22.63 -25.25
N GLN A 340 8.05 23.67 -24.44
CA GLN A 340 9.28 24.48 -24.42
C GLN A 340 10.48 23.60 -24.01
N VAL A 341 10.38 22.85 -22.93
CA VAL A 341 11.49 22.02 -22.41
C VAL A 341 11.77 20.82 -23.32
N SER A 342 10.74 20.19 -23.89
CA SER A 342 10.90 19.10 -24.86
C SER A 342 11.55 19.56 -26.16
N GLY A 343 11.28 20.81 -26.60
CA GLY A 343 11.84 21.42 -27.78
C GLY A 343 13.33 21.74 -27.66
N ILE A 344 13.92 21.79 -26.48
CA ILE A 344 15.36 21.98 -26.28
C ILE A 344 16.09 20.74 -26.79
N PRO A 345 16.99 20.83 -27.76
CA PRO A 345 17.73 19.70 -28.28
C PRO A 345 18.51 18.96 -27.18
N ALA A 346 18.50 17.64 -27.20
CA ALA A 346 19.25 16.83 -26.22
C ALA A 346 20.76 17.08 -26.30
N SER A 347 21.27 17.53 -27.44
CA SER A 347 22.66 17.89 -27.64
C SER A 347 23.15 19.07 -26.79
N GLU A 348 22.24 19.96 -26.37
CA GLU A 348 22.57 21.09 -25.46
C GLU A 348 23.01 20.58 -24.08
N PHE A 349 22.59 19.36 -23.71
CA PHE A 349 22.87 18.72 -22.42
C PHE A 349 23.80 17.51 -22.54
N ALA A 350 24.43 17.29 -23.71
CA ALA A 350 25.24 16.09 -23.97
C ALA A 350 26.45 15.96 -23.02
N ASN A 351 26.99 17.08 -22.55
CA ASN A 351 28.11 17.13 -21.62
C ASN A 351 27.69 17.36 -20.14
N ASP A 352 26.39 17.40 -19.83
CA ASP A 352 25.88 17.72 -18.53
C ASP A 352 24.75 16.72 -18.19
N SER A 353 25.14 15.57 -17.62
CA SER A 353 24.21 14.51 -17.26
C SER A 353 23.17 14.94 -16.20
N GLN A 354 23.51 15.94 -15.37
CA GLN A 354 22.60 16.51 -14.38
C GLN A 354 21.49 17.31 -15.07
N LYS A 355 21.84 18.22 -15.98
CA LYS A 355 20.82 18.96 -16.73
C LYS A 355 20.00 18.07 -17.65
N ALA A 356 20.60 17.02 -18.23
CA ALA A 356 19.88 16.03 -19.01
C ALA A 356 18.82 15.29 -18.16
N SER A 357 19.19 14.90 -16.94
CA SER A 357 18.27 14.29 -15.96
C SER A 357 17.18 15.25 -15.53
N GLU A 358 17.57 16.50 -15.22
CA GLU A 358 16.63 17.55 -14.81
C GLU A 358 15.62 17.88 -15.92
N ARG A 359 16.07 17.92 -17.18
CA ARG A 359 15.18 18.10 -18.34
C ARG A 359 14.13 17.00 -18.44
N LEU A 360 14.52 15.74 -18.31
CA LEU A 360 13.57 14.62 -18.33
C LEU A 360 12.59 14.70 -17.16
N ALA A 361 13.09 15.00 -15.97
CA ALA A 361 12.25 15.14 -14.79
C ALA A 361 11.22 16.29 -14.94
N VAL A 362 11.59 17.41 -15.55
CA VAL A 362 10.66 18.52 -15.82
C VAL A 362 9.63 18.13 -16.88
N ILE A 363 10.03 17.46 -17.96
CA ILE A 363 9.10 16.98 -19.01
C ILE A 363 8.04 16.09 -18.40
N VAL A 364 8.46 15.08 -17.62
CA VAL A 364 7.53 14.14 -16.96
C VAL A 364 6.62 14.85 -15.95
N ALA A 365 7.19 15.71 -15.10
CA ALA A 365 6.40 16.41 -14.09
C ALA A 365 5.39 17.40 -14.67
N THR A 366 5.70 18.02 -15.81
CA THR A 366 4.75 18.90 -16.53
C THR A 366 3.65 18.11 -17.24
N GLU A 367 3.96 16.93 -17.76
CA GLU A 367 2.98 15.99 -18.29
C GLU A 367 2.03 15.51 -17.20
N GLU A 368 2.56 15.02 -16.07
CA GLU A 368 1.77 14.59 -14.91
C GLU A 368 0.88 15.72 -14.36
N LEU A 369 1.39 16.95 -14.33
CA LEU A 369 0.61 18.13 -13.92
C LEU A 369 -0.54 18.42 -14.90
N ASN A 370 -0.27 18.36 -16.20
CA ASN A 370 -1.29 18.52 -17.23
C ASN A 370 -2.39 17.48 -17.09
N ASP A 371 -2.02 16.20 -17.00
CA ASP A 371 -2.96 15.08 -16.89
C ASP A 371 -3.77 15.15 -15.60
N THR A 372 -3.15 15.55 -14.49
CA THR A 372 -3.85 15.78 -13.22
C THR A 372 -4.90 16.87 -13.37
N CYS A 373 -4.57 17.98 -14.01
CA CYS A 373 -5.54 19.06 -14.27
C CYS A 373 -6.69 18.59 -15.19
N VAL A 374 -6.38 17.82 -16.23
CA VAL A 374 -7.39 17.24 -17.14
C VAL A 374 -8.34 16.31 -16.39
N ARG A 375 -7.81 15.40 -15.56
CA ARG A 375 -8.60 14.48 -14.74
C ARG A 375 -9.55 15.25 -13.81
N ILE A 376 -9.06 16.29 -13.11
CA ILE A 376 -9.86 17.11 -12.21
C ILE A 376 -10.98 17.84 -12.97
N LEU A 377 -10.68 18.39 -14.16
CA LEU A 377 -11.67 19.10 -14.99
C LEU A 377 -12.74 18.16 -15.57
N ASN A 378 -12.35 16.93 -15.94
CA ASN A 378 -13.26 15.95 -16.53
C ASN A 378 -14.18 15.31 -15.47
N ALA A 379 -13.70 15.09 -14.25
CA ALA A 379 -14.50 14.55 -13.16
C ALA A 379 -15.77 15.40 -12.86
N SER A 380 -15.73 16.69 -13.21
CA SER A 380 -16.85 17.61 -13.04
C SER A 380 -17.93 17.52 -14.12
N ARG A 381 -17.62 16.96 -15.30
CA ARG A 381 -18.54 16.91 -16.45
C ARG A 381 -19.48 15.71 -16.42
N VAL A 382 -19.12 14.65 -15.69
CA VAL A 382 -19.92 13.43 -15.57
C VAL A 382 -21.18 13.63 -14.72
N GLY A 383 -21.21 14.66 -13.85
CA GLY A 383 -22.38 15.01 -13.03
C GLY A 383 -23.51 15.79 -13.74
N GLU A 384 -23.25 16.35 -14.90
CA GLU A 384 -24.22 17.05 -15.72
C GLU A 384 -24.68 16.15 -16.89
N GLY A 385 -25.32 15.03 -16.55
CA GLY A 385 -25.94 14.15 -17.53
C GLY A 385 -27.13 14.82 -18.20
N ASP A 386 -26.90 15.60 -19.26
CA ASP A 386 -27.91 15.97 -20.20
C ASP A 386 -28.32 14.76 -21.04
N GLY A 387 -29.53 14.32 -20.85
CA GLY A 387 -30.15 13.20 -21.58
C GLY A 387 -30.50 13.55 -23.02
N SER A 388 -29.57 14.12 -23.79
CA SER A 388 -29.75 14.27 -25.24
C SER A 388 -28.40 14.32 -25.94
N GLU A 389 -28.24 13.45 -26.96
CA GLU A 389 -27.13 13.35 -27.93
C GLU A 389 -26.06 12.27 -27.67
N ALA A 390 -26.51 11.05 -27.44
CA ALA A 390 -25.74 9.84 -27.74
C ALA A 390 -26.17 9.24 -29.08
N ASP A 391 -26.24 10.09 -30.14
CA ASP A 391 -26.37 9.59 -31.52
C ASP A 391 -25.79 10.67 -32.47
N GLU A 392 -24.78 10.30 -33.27
CA GLU A 392 -24.15 11.05 -34.36
C GLU A 392 -22.66 11.42 -34.20
N ARG A 393 -21.82 10.57 -33.65
CA ARG A 393 -20.38 10.60 -33.98
C ARG A 393 -19.79 9.23 -34.33
N SER A 394 -20.58 8.38 -34.98
CA SER A 394 -20.08 7.19 -35.67
C SER A 394 -20.26 7.38 -37.18
N GLY A 395 -19.38 8.13 -37.79
CA GLY A 395 -19.40 8.34 -39.23
C GLY A 395 -18.17 9.09 -39.70
N ASN A 396 -17.25 8.34 -40.28
CA ASN A 396 -16.19 8.80 -41.19
C ASN A 396 -14.87 9.31 -40.59
N ASN A 397 -13.99 8.39 -40.24
CA ASN A 397 -12.60 8.53 -40.63
C ASN A 397 -11.96 7.14 -40.86
N SER A 398 -12.19 6.60 -42.07
CA SER A 398 -11.40 5.48 -42.58
C SER A 398 -10.04 6.01 -43.06
N GLY A 399 -9.03 5.85 -42.26
CA GLY A 399 -7.68 6.25 -42.58
C GLY A 399 -6.69 5.75 -41.54
N ASN A 400 -6.30 4.49 -41.71
CA ASN A 400 -4.98 3.95 -41.30
C ASN A 400 -4.44 4.42 -39.94
N ASN A 401 -4.72 3.68 -38.87
CA ASN A 401 -3.74 3.59 -37.79
C ASN A 401 -3.77 2.22 -37.13
N SER A 402 -2.64 1.55 -37.20
CA SER A 402 -2.26 0.34 -36.51
C SER A 402 -2.44 0.47 -34.99
N GLY A 403 -3.23 -0.44 -34.38
CA GLY A 403 -3.09 -0.93 -33.00
C GLY A 403 -2.79 0.12 -31.93
N ALA A 404 -3.67 1.10 -31.71
CA ALA A 404 -3.64 1.91 -30.50
C ALA A 404 -4.23 1.06 -29.35
N SER A 405 -3.38 0.65 -28.41
CA SER A 405 -3.85 0.18 -27.12
C SER A 405 -4.66 1.31 -26.47
N GLU A 406 -5.86 1.01 -25.96
CA GLU A 406 -6.59 1.96 -25.10
C GLU A 406 -5.66 2.43 -23.98
N ASP A 407 -5.52 3.75 -23.83
CA ASP A 407 -4.65 4.34 -22.83
C ASP A 407 -5.08 3.86 -21.43
N ALA A 408 -4.10 3.60 -20.57
CA ALA A 408 -4.37 3.19 -19.18
C ALA A 408 -5.25 4.19 -18.44
N ALA A 409 -5.23 5.46 -18.84
CA ALA A 409 -6.09 6.52 -18.31
C ALA A 409 -7.58 6.26 -18.61
N ASP A 410 -7.92 5.75 -19.79
CA ASP A 410 -9.31 5.43 -20.17
C ASP A 410 -9.87 4.24 -19.37
N LEU A 411 -8.99 3.38 -18.86
CA LEU A 411 -9.35 2.21 -18.05
C LEU A 411 -9.59 2.51 -16.57
N LEU A 412 -9.19 3.68 -16.07
CA LEU A 412 -9.45 4.09 -14.69
C LEU A 412 -10.90 4.51 -14.43
N GLY A 413 -11.68 4.76 -15.50
CA GLY A 413 -13.09 5.13 -15.41
C GLY A 413 -13.30 6.46 -14.72
N GLU A 414 -14.36 6.56 -13.90
CA GLU A 414 -14.76 7.77 -13.22
C GLU A 414 -13.78 8.16 -12.11
N ASP A 415 -13.36 9.44 -12.07
CA ASP A 415 -12.46 9.99 -11.05
C ASP A 415 -13.23 10.65 -9.90
N VAL A 416 -12.68 10.54 -8.71
CA VAL A 416 -13.14 11.23 -7.50
C VAL A 416 -12.14 12.33 -7.15
N VAL A 417 -12.62 13.57 -7.03
CA VAL A 417 -11.81 14.74 -6.68
C VAL A 417 -12.15 15.21 -5.28
N TRP A 418 -11.14 15.58 -4.50
CA TRP A 418 -11.34 16.18 -3.19
C TRP A 418 -10.21 17.13 -2.81
N TYR A 419 -10.52 18.03 -1.91
CA TYR A 419 -9.58 18.99 -1.34
C TYR A 419 -9.39 18.76 0.15
N THR A 420 -8.14 18.92 0.61
CA THR A 420 -7.78 18.89 2.03
C THR A 420 -6.87 20.07 2.38
N ALA A 421 -7.05 20.60 3.60
CA ALA A 421 -6.15 21.58 4.22
C ALA A 421 -5.39 20.89 5.37
N ASP A 422 -4.32 20.15 5.02
CA ASP A 422 -3.52 19.42 6.00
C ASP A 422 -2.75 20.38 6.93
N SER A 423 -2.73 20.11 8.23
CA SER A 423 -2.00 20.92 9.21
C SER A 423 -0.48 20.77 8.99
N GLY A 424 0.20 21.85 8.62
CA GLY A 424 1.65 21.88 8.43
C GLY A 424 2.32 22.80 9.45
N VAL A 425 3.60 22.57 9.72
CA VAL A 425 4.43 23.39 10.65
C VAL A 425 4.47 24.88 10.24
N ARG A 426 4.25 25.20 8.96
CA ARG A 426 4.29 26.56 8.39
C ARG A 426 2.92 27.07 7.94
N GLY A 427 1.82 26.49 8.45
CA GLY A 427 0.45 26.81 8.06
C GLY A 427 -0.23 25.67 7.29
N PRO A 428 -1.51 25.83 6.91
CA PRO A 428 -2.26 24.78 6.22
C PRO A 428 -1.64 24.47 4.85
N LYS A 429 -1.44 23.19 4.58
CA LYS A 429 -1.00 22.69 3.28
C LYS A 429 -2.23 22.36 2.44
N HIS A 430 -2.50 23.17 1.46
CA HIS A 430 -3.62 23.00 0.54
C HIS A 430 -3.28 21.94 -0.52
N VAL A 431 -4.08 20.88 -0.64
CA VAL A 431 -3.88 19.80 -1.60
C VAL A 431 -5.21 19.41 -2.23
N VAL A 432 -5.26 19.39 -3.55
CA VAL A 432 -6.34 18.76 -4.32
C VAL A 432 -5.85 17.40 -4.78
N ARG A 433 -6.68 16.37 -4.59
CA ARG A 433 -6.38 14.99 -5.00
C ARG A 433 -7.41 14.50 -5.98
N VAL A 434 -6.97 13.65 -6.90
CA VAL A 434 -7.84 12.95 -7.84
C VAL A 434 -7.46 11.47 -7.86
N ALA A 435 -8.44 10.60 -7.67
CA ALA A 435 -8.26 9.15 -7.66
C ALA A 435 -9.38 8.44 -8.41
N PRO A 436 -9.11 7.28 -9.03
CA PRO A 436 -10.15 6.49 -9.66
C PRO A 436 -11.15 5.97 -8.62
N LEU A 437 -12.43 6.05 -8.93
CA LEU A 437 -13.51 5.47 -8.13
C LEU A 437 -13.34 3.95 -8.00
N SER A 438 -12.93 3.29 -9.10
CA SER A 438 -12.70 1.86 -9.18
C SER A 438 -11.48 1.57 -10.05
N VAL A 439 -10.74 0.52 -9.71
CA VAL A 439 -9.61 0.01 -10.50
C VAL A 439 -9.94 -1.34 -11.15
N ALA A 440 -11.19 -1.77 -11.07
CA ALA A 440 -11.63 -3.09 -11.53
C ALA A 440 -11.42 -3.32 -13.03
N ASP A 441 -11.66 -2.32 -13.86
CA ASP A 441 -11.51 -2.41 -15.32
C ASP A 441 -10.03 -2.42 -15.71
N LEU A 442 -9.22 -1.59 -15.08
CA LEU A 442 -7.76 -1.61 -15.23
C LEU A 442 -7.19 -3.00 -14.89
N LEU A 443 -7.56 -3.54 -13.73
CA LEU A 443 -7.13 -4.86 -13.30
C LEU A 443 -7.56 -5.94 -14.29
N ARG A 444 -8.81 -5.89 -14.76
CA ARG A 444 -9.35 -6.86 -15.71
C ARG A 444 -8.58 -6.89 -17.02
N GLN A 445 -8.26 -5.73 -17.57
CA GLN A 445 -7.62 -5.64 -18.89
C GLN A 445 -6.10 -5.79 -18.82
N ARG A 446 -5.46 -5.14 -17.85
CA ARG A 446 -4.00 -5.02 -17.79
C ARG A 446 -3.32 -6.12 -16.96
N LEU A 447 -3.98 -6.65 -15.95
CA LEU A 447 -3.43 -7.71 -15.10
C LEU A 447 -4.06 -9.06 -15.46
N PHE A 448 -5.37 -9.21 -15.32
CA PHE A 448 -6.05 -10.48 -15.53
C PHE A 448 -6.16 -10.86 -17.01
N GLY A 449 -6.31 -9.90 -17.92
CA GLY A 449 -6.38 -10.16 -19.36
C GLY A 449 -5.06 -10.59 -19.99
N ARG A 450 -3.93 -10.41 -19.27
CA ARG A 450 -2.60 -10.74 -19.79
C ARG A 450 -1.94 -11.92 -19.07
N ASN A 451 -2.36 -12.22 -17.85
CA ASN A 451 -1.68 -13.16 -16.96
C ASN A 451 -2.63 -14.13 -16.31
N THR A 452 -2.14 -15.31 -15.97
CA THR A 452 -2.75 -16.17 -14.96
C THR A 452 -2.45 -15.61 -13.58
N VAL A 453 -3.49 -15.26 -12.80
CA VAL A 453 -3.29 -14.60 -11.51
C VAL A 453 -3.85 -15.45 -10.38
N ILE A 454 -3.00 -15.72 -9.40
CA ILE A 454 -3.35 -16.41 -8.15
C ILE A 454 -3.40 -15.37 -7.03
N LEU A 455 -4.58 -15.14 -6.50
CA LEU A 455 -4.83 -14.17 -5.44
C LEU A 455 -4.92 -14.91 -4.11
N THR A 456 -4.05 -14.61 -3.15
CA THR A 456 -4.06 -15.31 -1.86
C THR A 456 -3.99 -14.35 -0.68
N SER A 457 -4.72 -14.65 0.37
CA SER A 457 -4.68 -13.95 1.65
C SER A 457 -5.26 -14.81 2.77
N ALA A 458 -5.02 -14.42 4.01
CA ALA A 458 -5.68 -15.02 5.16
C ALA A 458 -7.18 -14.65 5.25
N THR A 459 -7.61 -13.57 4.58
CA THR A 459 -8.93 -12.97 4.72
C THR A 459 -9.48 -12.51 3.36
N LEU A 460 -10.19 -13.38 2.65
CA LEU A 460 -10.85 -13.06 1.36
C LEU A 460 -12.35 -13.33 1.39
N ALA A 461 -12.80 -14.29 2.19
CA ALA A 461 -14.21 -14.64 2.31
C ALA A 461 -14.92 -13.74 3.34
N LEU A 462 -15.45 -12.61 2.89
CA LEU A 462 -16.21 -11.70 3.74
C LEU A 462 -17.64 -12.19 3.92
N GLY A 463 -18.10 -12.31 5.17
CA GLY A 463 -19.38 -12.94 5.49
C GLY A 463 -19.47 -14.42 5.04
N GLY A 464 -18.33 -15.06 4.83
CA GLY A 464 -18.20 -16.44 4.34
C GLY A 464 -18.28 -16.57 2.80
N LYS A 465 -18.12 -15.47 2.03
CA LYS A 465 -18.21 -15.47 0.56
C LYS A 465 -17.09 -14.63 -0.08
N PHE A 466 -16.55 -15.11 -1.19
CA PHE A 466 -15.52 -14.41 -1.99
C PHE A 466 -16.10 -13.30 -2.89
N THR A 467 -17.40 -13.28 -3.11
CA THR A 467 -18.05 -12.44 -4.13
C THR A 467 -17.72 -10.95 -4.04
N SER A 468 -17.59 -10.40 -2.82
CA SER A 468 -17.24 -8.99 -2.63
C SER A 468 -15.82 -8.69 -3.10
N MET A 469 -14.86 -9.56 -2.80
CA MET A 469 -13.48 -9.39 -3.23
C MET A 469 -13.30 -9.57 -4.73
N LEU A 470 -13.94 -10.60 -5.32
CA LEU A 470 -13.92 -10.80 -6.77
C LEU A 470 -14.48 -9.59 -7.53
N ALA A 471 -15.57 -8.98 -7.05
CA ALA A 471 -16.15 -7.79 -7.65
C ALA A 471 -15.22 -6.57 -7.59
N ARG A 472 -14.54 -6.35 -6.47
CA ARG A 472 -13.56 -5.27 -6.28
C ARG A 472 -12.36 -5.38 -7.22
N TRP A 473 -11.97 -6.60 -7.57
CA TRP A 473 -10.89 -6.87 -8.54
C TRP A 473 -11.37 -6.90 -9.99
N GLY A 474 -12.68 -6.78 -10.25
CA GLY A 474 -13.23 -6.90 -11.61
C GLY A 474 -13.27 -8.34 -12.15
N LEU A 475 -13.14 -9.33 -11.27
CA LEU A 475 -13.20 -10.74 -11.65
C LEU A 475 -14.64 -11.27 -11.72
N PRO A 476 -14.94 -12.19 -12.65
CA PRO A 476 -16.24 -12.83 -12.75
C PRO A 476 -16.62 -13.59 -11.48
N LYS A 477 -17.93 -13.65 -11.17
CA LYS A 477 -18.44 -14.35 -9.98
C LYS A 477 -18.16 -15.86 -9.98
N ASN A 478 -17.92 -16.45 -11.15
CA ASN A 478 -17.59 -17.86 -11.33
C ASN A 478 -16.08 -18.15 -11.34
N THR A 479 -15.23 -17.13 -11.04
CA THR A 479 -13.81 -17.37 -10.84
C THR A 479 -13.59 -18.43 -9.77
N PRO A 480 -12.76 -19.45 -10.02
CA PRO A 480 -12.45 -20.49 -9.04
C PRO A 480 -11.97 -19.89 -7.70
N THR A 481 -12.53 -20.41 -6.61
CA THR A 481 -12.18 -19.99 -5.24
C THR A 481 -11.91 -21.21 -4.38
N LEU A 482 -10.97 -21.06 -3.44
CA LEU A 482 -10.62 -22.10 -2.48
C LEU A 482 -10.51 -21.50 -1.08
N ASP A 483 -11.19 -22.08 -0.12
CA ASP A 483 -10.87 -21.91 1.30
C ASP A 483 -10.02 -23.12 1.76
N ALA A 484 -8.72 -22.87 1.95
CA ALA A 484 -7.78 -23.88 2.44
C ALA A 484 -7.89 -24.10 3.96
N GLY A 485 -8.68 -23.28 4.63
CA GLY A 485 -8.87 -23.32 6.07
C GLY A 485 -7.67 -22.82 6.86
N THR A 486 -7.65 -23.21 8.14
CA THR A 486 -6.56 -22.93 9.08
C THR A 486 -6.17 -24.23 9.80
N PRO A 487 -4.89 -24.42 10.17
CA PRO A 487 -4.48 -25.57 10.96
C PRO A 487 -4.93 -25.48 12.44
N PHE A 488 -5.44 -24.30 12.84
CA PHE A 488 -5.83 -24.05 14.22
C PHE A 488 -7.31 -24.34 14.43
N ASP A 489 -7.64 -25.06 15.50
CA ASP A 489 -9.02 -25.16 15.99
C ASP A 489 -9.37 -23.87 16.75
N ALA A 490 -9.77 -22.84 15.98
CA ALA A 490 -10.08 -21.54 16.55
C ALA A 490 -11.17 -21.61 17.61
N ARG A 491 -12.13 -22.55 17.49
CA ARG A 491 -13.27 -22.69 18.38
C ARG A 491 -12.89 -23.21 19.77
N SER A 492 -11.91 -24.09 19.85
CA SER A 492 -11.40 -24.61 21.13
C SER A 492 -10.25 -23.79 21.71
N HIS A 493 -9.55 -22.98 20.90
CA HIS A 493 -8.36 -22.22 21.30
C HIS A 493 -8.63 -20.74 21.53
N GLY A 494 -9.69 -20.18 20.96
CA GLY A 494 -9.98 -18.75 21.04
C GLY A 494 -11.40 -18.44 21.51
N ILE A 495 -11.53 -17.34 22.22
CA ILE A 495 -12.83 -16.80 22.65
C ILE A 495 -13.04 -15.46 21.96
N LEU A 496 -14.20 -15.28 21.32
CA LEU A 496 -14.67 -13.96 20.89
C LEU A 496 -15.64 -13.42 21.96
N TYR A 497 -15.22 -12.38 22.64
CA TYR A 497 -16.04 -11.67 23.62
C TYR A 497 -16.50 -10.33 23.07
N VAL A 498 -17.81 -10.04 23.19
CA VAL A 498 -18.35 -8.72 22.88
C VAL A 498 -18.92 -8.12 24.16
N ALA A 499 -18.39 -6.97 24.54
CA ALA A 499 -18.80 -6.23 25.74
C ALA A 499 -20.13 -5.49 25.50
N ARG A 500 -21.24 -6.25 25.35
CA ARG A 500 -22.57 -5.73 25.01
C ARG A 500 -23.11 -4.72 26.03
N HIS A 501 -22.65 -4.75 27.25
CA HIS A 501 -23.10 -3.87 28.33
C HIS A 501 -22.53 -2.45 28.24
N LEU A 502 -21.46 -2.24 27.47
CA LEU A 502 -20.84 -0.93 27.30
C LEU A 502 -21.72 0.01 26.46
N PRO A 503 -21.61 1.33 26.66
CA PRO A 503 -22.29 2.29 25.79
C PRO A 503 -21.72 2.20 24.36
N PRO A 504 -22.48 2.63 23.33
CA PRO A 504 -21.94 2.70 21.96
C PRO A 504 -20.77 3.68 21.91
N PRO A 505 -19.72 3.39 21.12
CA PRO A 505 -18.57 4.29 20.99
C PRO A 505 -18.98 5.69 20.54
N GLY A 506 -18.61 6.71 21.32
CA GLY A 506 -18.87 8.12 21.06
C GLY A 506 -17.76 8.78 20.24
N ARG A 507 -17.92 10.11 19.97
CA ARG A 507 -16.90 10.97 19.38
C ARG A 507 -15.88 11.47 20.39
N ASP A 508 -16.26 11.49 21.69
CA ASP A 508 -15.53 12.14 22.77
C ASP A 508 -14.56 11.20 23.52
N GLY A 509 -14.03 10.18 22.81
CA GLY A 509 -13.07 9.25 23.40
C GLY A 509 -13.71 7.98 23.96
N ALA A 510 -12.95 7.25 24.79
CA ALA A 510 -13.41 6.06 25.50
C ALA A 510 -14.22 6.45 26.75
N SER A 511 -15.37 5.80 26.98
CA SER A 511 -16.11 6.01 28.22
C SER A 511 -15.39 5.35 29.40
N ASP A 512 -15.64 5.85 30.62
CA ASP A 512 -15.06 5.29 31.85
C ASP A 512 -15.35 3.79 32.00
N GLU A 513 -16.57 3.35 31.61
CA GLU A 513 -16.94 1.93 31.62
C GLU A 513 -16.09 1.12 30.63
N SER A 514 -15.70 1.70 29.48
CA SER A 514 -14.84 1.04 28.50
C SER A 514 -13.40 0.93 29.02
N VAL A 515 -12.90 1.95 29.69
CA VAL A 515 -11.58 1.94 30.38
C VAL A 515 -11.57 0.90 31.48
N ASP A 516 -12.61 0.86 32.32
CA ASP A 516 -12.77 -0.10 33.39
C ASP A 516 -12.81 -1.55 32.89
N GLU A 517 -13.57 -1.82 31.83
CA GLU A 517 -13.63 -3.17 31.26
C GLU A 517 -12.30 -3.57 30.64
N ALA A 518 -11.62 -2.66 29.93
CA ALA A 518 -10.28 -2.89 29.40
C ALA A 518 -9.29 -3.21 30.52
N ALA A 519 -9.29 -2.43 31.62
CA ALA A 519 -8.44 -2.66 32.79
C ALA A 519 -8.69 -4.03 33.43
N ARG A 520 -9.96 -4.44 33.59
CA ARG A 520 -10.33 -5.77 34.13
C ARG A 520 -9.84 -6.91 33.25
N LEU A 521 -9.93 -6.77 31.93
CA LEU A 521 -9.46 -7.77 30.95
C LEU A 521 -7.93 -7.86 30.94
N ILE A 522 -7.22 -6.73 30.90
CA ILE A 522 -5.76 -6.64 30.94
C ILE A 522 -5.21 -7.24 32.23
N ASN A 523 -5.79 -6.88 33.39
CA ASN A 523 -5.41 -7.47 34.68
C ASN A 523 -5.66 -8.98 34.72
N ALA A 524 -6.76 -9.48 34.14
CA ALA A 524 -7.03 -10.90 34.06
C ALA A 524 -6.05 -11.63 33.11
N ALA A 525 -5.56 -10.97 32.08
CA ALA A 525 -4.58 -11.51 31.14
C ALA A 525 -3.14 -11.48 31.68
N GLY A 526 -2.88 -10.75 32.76
CA GLY A 526 -1.51 -10.51 33.26
C GLY A 526 -0.70 -9.61 32.33
N GLY A 527 -1.31 -8.57 31.75
CA GLY A 527 -0.79 -7.79 30.65
C GLY A 527 -1.06 -8.51 29.31
N ARG A 528 -0.05 -8.97 28.59
CA ARG A 528 -0.12 -9.81 27.37
C ARG A 528 -1.16 -9.39 26.35
N THR A 529 -1.31 -8.07 26.18
CA THR A 529 -2.42 -7.49 25.42
C THR A 529 -1.94 -6.75 24.19
N LEU A 530 -2.54 -7.07 23.04
CA LEU A 530 -2.46 -6.27 21.84
C LEU A 530 -3.74 -5.42 21.73
N GLY A 531 -3.62 -4.10 21.91
CA GLY A 531 -4.71 -3.14 21.77
C GLY A 531 -4.77 -2.56 20.37
N LEU A 532 -5.88 -2.79 19.68
CA LEU A 532 -6.14 -2.37 18.30
C LEU A 532 -7.19 -1.26 18.30
N PHE A 533 -6.79 -0.06 17.90
CA PHE A 533 -7.62 1.14 17.96
C PHE A 533 -7.96 1.67 16.58
N SER A 534 -9.10 2.32 16.47
CA SER A 534 -9.58 2.93 15.23
C SER A 534 -8.85 4.23 14.86
N SER A 535 -8.20 4.89 15.82
CA SER A 535 -7.42 6.11 15.61
C SER A 535 -6.26 6.20 16.60
N ARG A 536 -5.24 6.98 16.21
CA ARG A 536 -4.09 7.26 17.09
C ARG A 536 -4.52 7.93 18.40
N ARG A 537 -5.40 8.92 18.30
CA ARG A 537 -5.95 9.62 19.48
C ARG A 537 -6.63 8.63 20.44
N ALA A 538 -7.45 7.71 19.92
CA ALA A 538 -8.11 6.72 20.77
C ALA A 538 -7.11 5.77 21.46
N ALA A 539 -6.01 5.42 20.80
CA ALA A 539 -4.94 4.63 21.39
C ALA A 539 -4.20 5.39 22.49
N GLU A 540 -3.89 6.69 22.25
CA GLU A 540 -3.22 7.58 23.19
C GLU A 540 -4.08 7.79 24.46
N GLU A 541 -5.34 8.18 24.30
CA GLU A 541 -6.29 8.39 25.40
C GLU A 541 -6.49 7.13 26.26
N MET A 542 -6.66 5.96 25.61
CA MET A 542 -6.80 4.71 26.35
C MET A 542 -5.50 4.33 27.07
N ALA A 543 -4.34 4.53 26.46
CA ALA A 543 -3.05 4.26 27.09
C ALA A 543 -2.82 5.17 28.32
N GLU A 544 -3.11 6.47 28.21
CA GLU A 544 -2.99 7.42 29.33
C GLU A 544 -3.87 7.02 30.51
N ASN A 545 -5.14 6.69 30.25
CA ASN A 545 -6.07 6.28 31.31
C ASN A 545 -5.63 4.95 31.96
N LEU A 546 -5.20 3.97 31.18
CA LEU A 546 -4.84 2.65 31.69
C LEU A 546 -3.49 2.63 32.44
N ARG A 547 -2.51 3.48 32.06
CA ARG A 547 -1.21 3.59 32.76
C ARG A 547 -1.34 3.92 34.24
N THR A 548 -2.46 4.51 34.64
CA THR A 548 -2.74 4.86 36.05
C THR A 548 -3.44 3.74 36.83
N VAL A 549 -4.03 2.74 36.15
CA VAL A 549 -4.91 1.74 36.77
C VAL A 549 -4.44 0.30 36.57
N VAL A 550 -3.51 0.02 35.65
CA VAL A 550 -2.93 -1.31 35.47
C VAL A 550 -1.44 -1.31 35.81
N PRO A 551 -0.90 -2.40 36.38
CA PRO A 551 0.51 -2.49 36.79
C PRO A 551 1.45 -2.96 35.69
N TYR A 552 1.06 -2.87 34.43
CA TYR A 552 1.79 -3.40 33.27
C TYR A 552 2.25 -2.25 32.37
N ASP A 553 3.41 -2.43 31.72
CA ASP A 553 3.91 -1.47 30.76
C ASP A 553 3.02 -1.42 29.51
N ILE A 554 2.63 -0.20 29.12
CA ILE A 554 1.86 0.05 27.90
C ILE A 554 2.77 0.73 26.88
N LEU A 555 3.21 -0.05 25.90
CA LEU A 555 3.97 0.41 24.75
C LEU A 555 2.99 1.02 23.73
N LEU A 556 3.21 2.26 23.33
CA LEU A 556 2.31 2.99 22.44
C LEU A 556 2.97 3.27 21.10
N GLN A 557 2.25 3.00 20.01
CA GLN A 557 2.68 3.32 18.65
C GLN A 557 2.99 4.84 18.52
N GLY A 558 4.22 5.14 18.12
CA GLY A 558 4.73 6.51 17.96
C GLY A 558 5.67 6.97 19.08
N GLU A 559 5.81 6.22 20.18
CA GLU A 559 6.82 6.46 21.20
C GLU A 559 8.21 5.94 20.78
N ASP A 560 8.22 4.93 19.89
CA ASP A 560 9.46 4.35 19.36
C ASP A 560 9.19 3.80 17.94
N SER A 561 10.24 3.29 17.27
CA SER A 561 10.05 2.58 15.98
C SER A 561 9.18 1.33 16.19
N MET A 562 8.38 0.95 15.18
CA MET A 562 7.50 -0.21 15.28
C MET A 562 8.28 -1.49 15.55
N SER A 563 9.44 -1.67 14.93
CA SER A 563 10.31 -2.84 15.15
C SER A 563 10.79 -2.92 16.60
N THR A 564 11.19 -1.79 17.19
CA THR A 564 11.61 -1.71 18.60
C THR A 564 10.46 -2.01 19.57
N LEU A 565 9.26 -1.47 19.29
CA LEU A 565 8.08 -1.72 20.14
C LEU A 565 7.68 -3.20 20.11
N VAL A 566 7.69 -3.82 18.93
CA VAL A 566 7.40 -5.26 18.77
C VAL A 566 8.44 -6.12 19.47
N GLU A 567 9.74 -5.75 19.40
CA GLU A 567 10.80 -6.47 20.10
C GLU A 567 10.66 -6.36 21.62
N LYS A 568 10.37 -5.16 22.15
CA LYS A 568 10.07 -4.95 23.58
C LYS A 568 8.89 -5.81 24.03
N PHE A 569 7.79 -5.80 23.25
CA PHE A 569 6.59 -6.60 23.53
C PHE A 569 6.84 -8.12 23.50
N ARG A 570 7.74 -8.59 22.64
CA ARG A 570 8.16 -10.01 22.62
C ARG A 570 9.00 -10.40 23.84
N LYS A 571 9.85 -9.51 24.30
CA LYS A 571 10.75 -9.77 25.44
C LYS A 571 10.03 -9.71 26.76
N ASP A 572 9.11 -8.76 26.93
CA ASP A 572 8.30 -8.61 28.13
C ASP A 572 6.93 -9.25 27.94
N GLN A 573 6.79 -10.46 28.50
CA GLN A 573 5.52 -11.20 28.44
C GLN A 573 4.38 -10.55 29.20
N SER A 574 4.63 -9.54 30.02
CA SER A 574 3.59 -8.80 30.78
C SER A 574 3.22 -7.45 30.15
N ALA A 575 3.91 -7.01 29.13
CA ALA A 575 3.62 -5.74 28.47
C ALA A 575 2.30 -5.75 27.70
N CYS A 576 1.79 -4.56 27.42
CA CYS A 576 0.72 -4.30 26.48
C CYS A 576 1.27 -3.49 25.30
N LEU A 577 0.78 -3.73 24.07
CA LEU A 577 1.16 -2.96 22.89
C LEU A 577 -0.09 -2.36 22.25
N PHE A 578 -0.15 -1.03 22.21
CA PHE A 578 -1.32 -0.30 21.70
C PHE A 578 -0.99 0.47 20.42
N GLY A 579 -1.90 0.44 19.45
CA GLY A 579 -1.76 1.21 18.23
C GLY A 579 -2.91 1.05 17.24
N THR A 580 -2.68 1.55 16.04
CA THR A 580 -3.68 1.65 14.97
C THR A 580 -3.40 0.65 13.84
N LEU A 581 -3.88 0.96 12.65
CA LEU A 581 -3.88 0.11 11.45
C LEU A 581 -2.54 -0.61 11.17
N GLY A 582 -1.41 0.02 11.44
CA GLY A 582 -0.10 -0.62 11.28
C GLY A 582 0.09 -1.86 12.16
N LEU A 583 -0.55 -1.90 13.34
CA LEU A 583 -0.57 -3.09 14.21
C LEU A 583 -1.56 -4.16 13.71
N TRP A 584 -2.66 -3.75 13.07
CA TRP A 584 -3.62 -4.70 12.52
C TRP A 584 -2.98 -5.56 11.41
N GLN A 585 -2.12 -4.98 10.60
CA GLN A 585 -1.55 -5.60 9.38
C GLN A 585 -0.13 -6.15 9.56
N GLY A 586 0.69 -5.59 10.46
CA GLY A 586 2.16 -5.78 10.45
C GLY A 586 2.81 -6.53 11.60
N VAL A 587 2.09 -6.85 12.69
CA VAL A 587 2.70 -7.42 13.90
C VAL A 587 2.54 -8.93 13.93
N ASP A 588 3.68 -9.63 13.98
CA ASP A 588 3.73 -11.08 14.22
C ASP A 588 4.38 -11.35 15.58
N VAL A 589 3.54 -11.66 16.57
CA VAL A 589 3.98 -12.02 17.93
C VAL A 589 3.39 -13.38 18.31
N PRO A 590 4.08 -14.47 17.99
CA PRO A 590 3.65 -15.79 18.42
C PRO A 590 3.97 -16.05 19.90
N GLY A 591 3.20 -16.92 20.51
CA GLY A 591 3.51 -17.51 21.80
C GLY A 591 2.97 -16.75 23.00
N PRO A 592 3.57 -16.94 24.18
CA PRO A 592 3.00 -16.56 25.47
C PRO A 592 2.85 -15.06 25.74
N SER A 593 3.44 -14.21 24.90
CA SER A 593 3.35 -12.74 25.04
C SER A 593 1.98 -12.18 24.62
N LEU A 594 1.12 -12.96 23.97
CA LEU A 594 -0.19 -12.52 23.50
C LEU A 594 -1.30 -13.50 23.90
N SER A 595 -2.13 -13.11 24.85
CA SER A 595 -3.33 -13.85 25.25
C SER A 595 -4.62 -13.05 25.12
N LEU A 596 -4.51 -11.73 24.89
CA LEU A 596 -5.66 -10.83 24.72
C LEU A 596 -5.44 -9.90 23.52
N VAL A 597 -6.34 -9.96 22.55
CA VAL A 597 -6.50 -8.92 21.53
C VAL A 597 -7.69 -8.06 21.93
N LEU A 598 -7.44 -6.79 22.22
CA LEU A 598 -8.45 -5.81 22.61
C LEU A 598 -8.76 -4.90 21.43
N ILE A 599 -10.00 -4.86 20.97
CA ILE A 599 -10.48 -4.01 19.88
C ILE A 599 -11.42 -2.94 20.46
N ASP A 600 -11.07 -1.67 20.30
CA ASP A 600 -11.82 -0.55 20.88
C ASP A 600 -13.22 -0.42 20.27
N ARG A 601 -13.29 -0.41 18.95
CA ARG A 601 -14.54 -0.32 18.17
C ARG A 601 -14.40 -0.97 16.81
N ILE A 602 -15.55 -1.20 16.16
CA ILE A 602 -15.58 -1.67 14.77
C ILE A 602 -14.90 -0.60 13.88
N PRO A 603 -13.84 -0.97 13.12
CA PRO A 603 -13.02 -0.03 12.36
C PRO A 603 -13.69 0.34 11.02
N PHE A 604 -14.81 1.05 11.07
CA PHE A 604 -15.41 1.63 9.88
C PHE A 604 -14.49 2.70 9.30
N PRO A 605 -14.45 2.88 7.97
CA PRO A 605 -13.80 4.03 7.37
C PRO A 605 -14.44 5.32 7.90
N ARG A 606 -13.68 6.40 7.89
CA ARG A 606 -14.20 7.69 8.34
C ARG A 606 -15.38 8.11 7.47
N PRO A 607 -16.46 8.62 8.06
CA PRO A 607 -17.64 9.04 7.29
C PRO A 607 -17.35 10.18 6.30
N ASP A 608 -16.31 10.97 6.57
CA ASP A 608 -15.84 12.11 5.79
C ASP A 608 -14.73 11.75 4.79
N ASP A 609 -14.40 10.46 4.61
CA ASP A 609 -13.45 10.00 3.59
C ASP A 609 -14.08 10.13 2.18
N PRO A 610 -13.55 11.03 1.32
CA PRO A 610 -14.20 11.38 0.06
C PRO A 610 -14.31 10.21 -0.92
N LEU A 611 -13.27 9.35 -0.99
CA LEU A 611 -13.26 8.20 -1.89
C LEU A 611 -14.23 7.12 -1.42
N GLN A 612 -14.27 6.87 -0.11
CA GLN A 612 -15.21 5.89 0.45
C GLN A 612 -16.66 6.35 0.33
N GLN A 613 -16.92 7.64 0.48
CA GLN A 613 -18.25 8.22 0.22
C GLN A 613 -18.68 8.01 -1.24
N ALA A 614 -17.81 8.35 -2.20
CA ALA A 614 -18.08 8.16 -3.61
C ALA A 614 -18.37 6.70 -3.95
N ARG A 615 -17.58 5.77 -3.42
CA ARG A 615 -17.78 4.33 -3.60
C ARG A 615 -19.11 3.84 -3.01
N GLN A 616 -19.53 4.37 -1.86
CA GLN A 616 -20.83 4.04 -1.26
C GLN A 616 -21.98 4.54 -2.13
N GLU A 617 -21.94 5.78 -2.56
CA GLU A 617 -22.96 6.38 -3.44
C GLU A 617 -23.07 5.61 -4.78
N ALA A 618 -21.94 5.28 -5.40
CA ALA A 618 -21.94 4.48 -6.62
C ALA A 618 -22.52 3.08 -6.41
N ALA A 619 -22.31 2.46 -5.25
CA ALA A 619 -22.94 1.18 -4.93
C ALA A 619 -24.46 1.32 -4.73
N ASP A 620 -24.91 2.38 -4.05
CA ASP A 620 -26.34 2.66 -3.85
C ASP A 620 -27.04 2.97 -5.19
N GLN A 621 -26.41 3.72 -6.10
CA GLN A 621 -26.92 4.00 -7.45
C GLN A 621 -27.11 2.75 -8.30
N ARG A 622 -26.25 1.73 -8.12
CA ARG A 622 -26.40 0.42 -8.80
C ARG A 622 -27.47 -0.47 -8.15
N GLY A 623 -28.20 0.02 -7.15
CA GLY A 623 -29.23 -0.74 -6.42
C GLY A 623 -28.68 -1.69 -5.38
N GLY A 624 -27.41 -1.56 -5.01
CA GLY A 624 -26.77 -2.27 -3.91
C GLY A 624 -26.98 -1.57 -2.56
N SER A 625 -26.11 -1.86 -1.61
CA SER A 625 -26.03 -1.15 -0.33
C SER A 625 -24.61 -0.62 -0.13
N GLY A 626 -24.42 0.67 -0.34
CA GLY A 626 -23.10 1.31 -0.20
C GLY A 626 -22.48 1.06 1.17
N PHE A 627 -23.26 1.15 2.22
CA PHE A 627 -22.79 0.82 3.57
C PHE A 627 -22.27 -0.63 3.67
N MET A 628 -23.02 -1.61 3.14
CA MET A 628 -22.61 -3.02 3.24
C MET A 628 -21.44 -3.35 2.31
N GLU A 629 -21.45 -2.83 1.09
CA GLU A 629 -20.44 -3.14 0.07
C GLU A 629 -19.10 -2.44 0.33
N VAL A 630 -19.12 -1.28 0.99
CA VAL A 630 -17.91 -0.49 1.24
C VAL A 630 -17.55 -0.51 2.73
N ALA A 631 -18.36 0.13 3.59
CA ALA A 631 -17.99 0.32 4.98
C ALA A 631 -17.99 -0.98 5.79
N ALA A 632 -19.01 -1.84 5.64
CA ALA A 632 -19.09 -3.09 6.37
C ALA A 632 -18.07 -4.11 5.88
N ASN A 633 -17.76 -4.16 4.58
CA ASN A 633 -16.69 -4.99 4.01
C ASN A 633 -15.31 -4.57 4.52
N HIS A 634 -15.01 -3.27 4.51
CA HIS A 634 -13.76 -2.75 5.06
C HIS A 634 -13.61 -3.12 6.55
N ALA A 635 -14.64 -2.88 7.35
CA ALA A 635 -14.64 -3.23 8.76
C ALA A 635 -14.52 -4.74 8.99
N ALA A 636 -15.19 -5.57 8.19
CA ALA A 636 -15.11 -7.02 8.28
C ALA A 636 -13.70 -7.55 7.98
N LEU A 637 -13.04 -6.98 6.96
CA LEU A 637 -11.66 -7.31 6.62
C LEU A 637 -10.71 -7.01 7.77
N LEU A 638 -10.75 -5.79 8.30
CA LEU A 638 -9.88 -5.39 9.42
C LEU A 638 -10.17 -6.20 10.69
N MET A 639 -11.43 -6.42 11.04
CA MET A 639 -11.80 -7.24 12.19
C MET A 639 -11.28 -8.68 12.06
N ALA A 640 -11.35 -9.27 10.87
CA ALA A 640 -10.80 -10.60 10.61
C ALA A 640 -9.26 -10.63 10.75
N GLN A 641 -8.57 -9.61 10.25
CA GLN A 641 -7.12 -9.48 10.38
C GLN A 641 -6.70 -9.30 11.85
N GLY A 642 -7.34 -8.38 12.57
CA GLY A 642 -7.06 -8.14 13.99
C GLY A 642 -7.30 -9.36 14.84
N ALA A 643 -8.43 -10.04 14.65
CA ALA A 643 -8.75 -11.28 15.34
C ALA A 643 -7.79 -12.43 15.00
N GLY A 644 -7.33 -12.49 13.75
CA GLY A 644 -6.34 -13.46 13.28
C GLY A 644 -4.95 -13.29 13.90
N ARG A 645 -4.68 -12.20 14.65
CA ARG A 645 -3.42 -12.02 15.39
C ARG A 645 -3.30 -12.95 16.60
N LEU A 646 -4.44 -13.40 17.15
CA LEU A 646 -4.47 -14.17 18.39
C LEU A 646 -3.81 -15.54 18.27
N LEU A 647 -4.05 -16.28 17.18
CA LEU A 647 -3.56 -17.64 16.99
C LEU A 647 -2.50 -17.68 15.87
N ARG A 648 -1.25 -17.98 16.23
CA ARG A 648 -0.10 -18.09 15.33
C ARG A 648 0.54 -19.48 15.35
N SER A 649 0.37 -20.18 16.48
CA SER A 649 0.81 -21.56 16.66
C SER A 649 -0.36 -22.45 17.13
N VAL A 650 -0.17 -23.77 17.05
CA VAL A 650 -1.18 -24.76 17.50
C VAL A 650 -1.42 -24.73 19.02
N ASP A 651 -0.44 -24.16 19.75
CA ASP A 651 -0.49 -24.08 21.21
C ASP A 651 -1.06 -22.76 21.72
N ASP A 652 -1.22 -21.76 20.84
CA ASP A 652 -1.74 -20.46 21.23
C ASP A 652 -3.20 -20.56 21.70
N ARG A 653 -3.48 -19.82 22.74
CA ARG A 653 -4.82 -19.73 23.36
C ARG A 653 -5.06 -18.30 23.79
N GLY A 654 -6.31 -17.82 23.66
CA GLY A 654 -6.58 -16.47 24.14
C GLY A 654 -8.00 -15.97 23.85
N VAL A 655 -8.12 -14.65 23.95
CA VAL A 655 -9.37 -13.92 23.82
C VAL A 655 -9.22 -12.79 22.83
N VAL A 656 -10.19 -12.64 21.94
CA VAL A 656 -10.46 -11.41 21.21
C VAL A 656 -11.62 -10.71 21.90
N ALA A 657 -11.37 -9.56 22.51
CA ALA A 657 -12.37 -8.75 23.20
C ALA A 657 -12.70 -7.50 22.39
N VAL A 658 -13.98 -7.34 22.06
CA VAL A 658 -14.48 -6.18 21.30
C VAL A 658 -15.33 -5.31 22.22
N LEU A 659 -14.91 -4.06 22.43
CA LEU A 659 -15.57 -3.10 23.33
C LEU A 659 -16.75 -2.37 22.65
N ASP A 660 -17.11 -2.75 21.45
CA ASP A 660 -18.19 -2.17 20.68
C ASP A 660 -19.43 -3.07 20.65
N GLN A 661 -20.47 -2.67 21.39
CA GLN A 661 -21.73 -3.42 21.45
C GLN A 661 -22.43 -3.57 20.08
N ARG A 662 -22.12 -2.71 19.10
CA ARG A 662 -22.74 -2.74 17.76
C ARG A 662 -22.45 -4.06 17.02
N LEU A 663 -21.35 -4.74 17.36
CA LEU A 663 -21.01 -6.06 16.81
C LEU A 663 -22.08 -7.11 17.15
N GLU A 664 -22.82 -6.94 18.26
CA GLU A 664 -23.95 -7.80 18.65
C GLU A 664 -25.31 -7.21 18.29
N THR A 665 -25.48 -5.90 18.49
CA THR A 665 -26.81 -5.27 18.46
C THR A 665 -27.26 -4.83 17.08
N LYS A 666 -26.34 -4.72 16.09
CA LYS A 666 -26.66 -4.26 14.73
C LYS A 666 -26.68 -5.42 13.73
N ARG A 667 -27.52 -5.30 12.68
CA ARG A 667 -27.69 -6.34 11.65
C ARG A 667 -26.37 -6.72 10.95
N TYR A 668 -25.49 -5.75 10.69
CA TYR A 668 -24.19 -5.99 10.09
C TYR A 668 -23.20 -6.73 11.02
N GLY A 669 -23.45 -6.74 12.33
CA GLY A 669 -22.57 -7.40 13.28
C GLY A 669 -22.42 -8.91 13.03
N ALA A 670 -23.51 -9.58 12.67
CA ALA A 670 -23.47 -11.01 12.31
C ALA A 670 -22.65 -11.26 11.02
N TYR A 671 -22.67 -10.33 10.07
CA TYR A 671 -21.85 -10.39 8.85
C TYR A 671 -20.36 -10.25 9.20
N ILE A 672 -20.01 -9.26 10.01
CA ILE A 672 -18.62 -9.02 10.44
C ILE A 672 -18.10 -10.23 11.25
N ARG A 673 -18.88 -10.74 12.20
CA ARG A 673 -18.48 -11.93 12.99
C ARG A 673 -18.20 -13.16 12.11
N ARG A 674 -19.00 -13.39 11.07
CA ARG A 674 -18.77 -14.50 10.12
C ARG A 674 -17.53 -14.33 9.25
N SER A 675 -16.95 -13.15 9.18
CA SER A 675 -15.70 -12.89 8.50
C SER A 675 -14.47 -13.16 9.39
N MET A 676 -14.66 -13.21 10.70
CA MET A 676 -13.61 -13.50 11.69
C MET A 676 -13.39 -15.03 11.83
N PRO A 677 -12.25 -15.47 12.41
CA PRO A 677 -12.08 -16.88 12.77
C PRO A 677 -13.21 -17.39 13.66
N ASP A 678 -13.59 -18.66 13.50
CA ASP A 678 -14.72 -19.29 14.23
C ASP A 678 -14.37 -19.52 15.71
N PHE A 679 -14.17 -18.45 16.47
CA PHE A 679 -13.94 -18.49 17.89
C PHE A 679 -15.19 -18.86 18.67
N TRP A 680 -15.02 -19.47 19.85
CA TRP A 680 -16.12 -19.64 20.78
C TRP A 680 -16.67 -18.27 21.24
N TYR A 681 -17.94 -18.02 20.94
CA TYR A 681 -18.57 -16.71 21.14
C TYR A 681 -19.24 -16.58 22.50
N THR A 682 -19.06 -15.46 23.21
CA THR A 682 -19.70 -15.17 24.48
C THR A 682 -19.89 -13.66 24.73
N LEU A 683 -20.95 -13.35 25.53
CA LEU A 683 -21.21 -12.00 26.07
C LEU A 683 -20.88 -11.92 27.58
N LYS A 684 -20.38 -13.02 28.19
CA LYS A 684 -20.17 -13.13 29.64
C LYS A 684 -18.74 -12.76 30.02
N GLY A 685 -18.51 -11.52 30.49
CA GLY A 685 -17.20 -11.03 30.91
C GLY A 685 -16.53 -11.85 32.01
N ASP A 686 -17.31 -12.38 32.99
CA ASP A 686 -16.74 -13.24 34.05
C ASP A 686 -16.12 -14.52 33.51
N THR A 687 -16.75 -15.14 32.52
CA THR A 687 -16.24 -16.36 31.87
C THR A 687 -14.91 -16.04 31.18
N VAL A 688 -14.83 -14.90 30.49
CA VAL A 688 -13.64 -14.43 29.79
C VAL A 688 -12.49 -14.14 30.75
N ARG A 689 -12.76 -13.37 31.81
CA ARG A 689 -11.75 -13.06 32.84
C ARG A 689 -11.27 -14.35 33.54
N GLY A 690 -12.16 -15.32 33.77
CA GLY A 690 -11.77 -16.63 34.31
C GLY A 690 -10.85 -17.41 33.35
N ALA A 691 -11.10 -17.37 32.06
CA ALA A 691 -10.24 -17.98 31.04
C ALA A 691 -8.87 -17.33 30.99
N LEU A 692 -8.81 -15.99 30.92
CA LEU A 692 -7.56 -15.22 30.89
C LEU A 692 -6.71 -15.47 32.15
N ARG A 693 -7.29 -15.51 33.34
CA ARG A 693 -6.57 -15.82 34.59
C ARG A 693 -5.96 -17.23 34.56
N ARG A 694 -6.66 -18.22 34.00
CA ARG A 694 -6.09 -19.57 33.86
C ARG A 694 -4.90 -19.59 32.91
N LEU A 695 -4.97 -18.86 31.80
CA LEU A 695 -3.84 -18.73 30.88
C LEU A 695 -2.66 -17.99 31.52
N ALA A 696 -2.92 -16.95 32.32
CA ALA A 696 -1.88 -16.23 33.04
C ALA A 696 -1.20 -17.07 34.14
N ALA A 697 -1.93 -17.96 34.80
CA ALA A 697 -1.40 -18.84 35.86
C ALA A 697 -0.65 -20.06 35.34
N GLY A 698 -0.88 -20.47 34.10
CA GLY A 698 -0.25 -21.64 33.48
C GLY A 698 0.98 -21.34 32.63
N SER A 699 1.45 -20.10 32.62
CA SER A 699 2.59 -19.62 31.85
C SER A 699 3.86 -19.54 32.66
#